data_226d2d77112d90994ee321499e073f17
#
_entry.id   226d2d77112d90994ee321499e073f17
#
_cell.length_a   1.000
_cell.length_b   1.000
_cell.length_c   1.000
_cell.angle_alpha   90.00
_cell.angle_beta   90.00
_cell.angle_gamma   90.00
#
_symmetry.space_group_name_H-M   'P 1'
#
loop_
_entity.id
_entity.type
_entity.pdbx_description
1 polymer ?
#
loop_
_entity_poly.entity_id
_entity_poly.type
_entity_poly.pdbx_seq_one_letter_code
_entity_poly.pdbx_strand_id
1 'polypeptide(L)'
;MLIIFILFLILIIRLGYLQIVLGDTYQEQVENAQYVEINQSVPRGEIYDRNGNLLVGNTAEKAIYFTRHRNMSNFEIMNVAETLSSYISMDTDRLSLRDKQDYIINNYPGELSAIMPEQVTLLENGGISQSEFNEDAYDIIDEDFADSVLKEEDLNIIAVYVEMVTARELNPVIIKSEDVTEEEFAKVNEDLDELAGISTGLDWQRTYPYGPALRTVFGEVSTNDEGLPRELVEYYQALGYSRNDRVGKSYLEFQYEDVLRGEKPQVKYTTDKSGRVTGEETIKEGKAGDDLYLTIDIELQLELEKIAEHHLTGIRELAEEIVEMDEGQGDIDYTIIPEYIDTVQLVVQDPKNGDILAMVGKHINEDGDIVDYDYGTFTATYVPGSSVKGATVATGYQEDVIETGETLIDEPMKFSGTDTVSSFFNRNDQVPIDDQRALMVSSNTYMFKIALAIMGEEYSRNMPLPTDVTTAGYSLRNGLNQFGLGVSTGIDLPNEAVGLAPQLNNPMNYLYLSIGQYDTYTALQLSQYISTFAADGKRVQQHLAKEIRGSNANDKGPVLNSYGTNVLNTVPVSEDQLSQIKAGFYDVFNTHDEARDMYGTGWDAYHELEPKAAGKTGTAESFRDGDPVLNQTYLGYAPYDNPDMAFSIIFPTMPSTVPFFPAQFMGQDVIEKYYEIYYGQEKEPLYNYDADDFYTQLEYGRY
;
A
#
# COMPACT_ATOMS: atom_id res chain seq x y z
N MET A 1 41.03 32.92 -63.53
CA MET A 1 42.10 32.29 -62.77
C MET A 1 42.09 32.73 -61.32
N LEU A 2 42.20 33.99 -60.94
CA LEU A 2 42.26 34.49 -59.59
C LEU A 2 41.01 34.09 -58.72
N ILE A 3 39.81 34.22 -59.29
CA ILE A 3 38.55 33.87 -58.62
C ILE A 3 38.46 32.37 -58.32
N ILE A 4 38.87 31.53 -59.23
CA ILE A 4 38.92 30.06 -59.02
C ILE A 4 39.92 29.69 -57.96
N PHE A 5 41.05 30.34 -57.88
CA PHE A 5 42.06 30.14 -56.83
C PHE A 5 41.53 30.52 -55.43
N ILE A 6 40.83 31.66 -55.37
CA ILE A 6 40.22 32.12 -54.11
C ILE A 6 39.13 31.14 -53.64
N LEU A 7 38.29 30.65 -54.57
CA LEU A 7 37.26 29.63 -54.23
C LEU A 7 37.89 28.31 -53.70
N PHE A 8 38.99 27.91 -54.35
CA PHE A 8 39.73 26.70 -53.95
C PHE A 8 40.40 26.88 -52.56
N LEU A 9 40.93 28.09 -52.32
CA LEU A 9 41.50 28.41 -50.98
C LEU A 9 40.45 28.42 -49.88
N ILE A 10 39.27 28.96 -50.16
CA ILE A 10 38.13 28.93 -49.20
C ILE A 10 37.69 27.49 -48.92
N LEU A 11 37.68 26.63 -49.94
CA LEU A 11 37.34 25.22 -49.79
C LEU A 11 38.39 24.48 -48.91
N ILE A 12 39.67 24.73 -49.10
CA ILE A 12 40.74 24.14 -48.29
C ILE A 12 40.67 24.63 -46.85
N ILE A 13 40.45 25.91 -46.63
CA ILE A 13 40.28 26.48 -45.29
C ILE A 13 39.06 25.87 -44.60
N ARG A 14 37.94 25.72 -45.30
CA ARG A 14 36.73 25.09 -44.76
C ARG A 14 36.95 23.60 -44.45
N LEU A 15 37.65 22.89 -45.31
CA LEU A 15 37.99 21.48 -45.08
C LEU A 15 38.93 21.33 -43.86
N GLY A 16 39.94 22.21 -43.77
CA GLY A 16 40.83 22.24 -42.60
C GLY A 16 40.09 22.60 -41.30
N TYR A 17 39.17 23.52 -41.33
CA TYR A 17 38.30 23.86 -40.21
C TYR A 17 37.43 22.66 -39.81
N LEU A 18 36.81 21.97 -40.76
CA LEU A 18 36.00 20.77 -40.48
C LEU A 18 36.83 19.60 -39.94
N GLN A 19 38.04 19.40 -40.41
CA GLN A 19 38.91 18.31 -39.98
C GLN A 19 39.66 18.57 -38.68
N ILE A 20 40.12 19.81 -38.44
CA ILE A 20 40.99 20.14 -37.30
C ILE A 20 40.21 20.74 -36.13
N VAL A 21 39.20 21.57 -36.39
CA VAL A 21 38.45 22.26 -35.31
C VAL A 21 37.19 21.53 -34.92
N LEU A 22 36.50 20.92 -35.90
CA LEU A 22 35.24 20.17 -35.64
C LEU A 22 35.45 18.64 -35.77
N GLY A 23 36.66 18.17 -36.11
CA GLY A 23 36.97 16.76 -36.27
C GLY A 23 36.64 15.96 -35.01
N ASP A 24 37.10 16.43 -33.86
CA ASP A 24 36.85 15.78 -32.55
C ASP A 24 35.34 15.79 -32.22
N THR A 25 34.62 16.88 -32.52
CA THR A 25 33.17 16.98 -32.30
C THR A 25 32.38 16.04 -33.23
N TYR A 26 32.79 15.90 -34.47
CA TYR A 26 32.17 14.93 -35.40
C TYR A 26 32.56 13.50 -35.09
N GLN A 27 33.78 13.27 -34.59
CA GLN A 27 34.21 11.97 -34.13
C GLN A 27 33.46 11.56 -32.85
N GLU A 28 33.28 12.49 -31.93
CA GLU A 28 32.46 12.30 -30.71
C GLU A 28 30.97 12.08 -31.04
N GLN A 29 30.41 12.80 -32.06
CA GLN A 29 29.05 12.53 -32.54
C GLN A 29 28.91 11.16 -33.23
N VAL A 30 29.92 10.69 -33.96
CA VAL A 30 29.94 9.37 -34.59
C VAL A 30 30.12 8.29 -33.52
N GLU A 31 30.98 8.51 -32.52
CA GLU A 31 31.16 7.61 -31.39
C GLU A 31 29.88 7.56 -30.54
N ASN A 32 29.27 8.70 -30.22
CA ASN A 32 27.99 8.75 -29.50
C ASN A 32 26.84 8.11 -30.28
N ALA A 33 26.85 8.16 -31.59
CA ALA A 33 25.86 7.45 -32.43
C ALA A 33 26.06 5.92 -32.49
N GLN A 34 27.14 5.41 -31.91
CA GLN A 34 27.45 3.98 -31.81
C GLN A 34 27.22 3.41 -30.39
N TYR A 35 27.01 4.27 -29.40
CA TYR A 35 26.65 3.81 -28.05
C TYR A 35 25.14 3.57 -28.00
N VAL A 36 24.76 2.39 -27.62
CA VAL A 36 23.37 2.02 -27.33
C VAL A 36 23.34 1.61 -25.87
N GLU A 37 22.47 2.24 -25.09
CA GLU A 37 22.11 1.75 -23.80
C GLU A 37 21.25 0.52 -24.03
N ILE A 38 21.79 -0.67 -23.67
CA ILE A 38 21.04 -1.90 -23.90
C ILE A 38 20.05 -2.12 -22.76
N ASN A 39 18.90 -2.61 -23.12
CA ASN A 39 17.84 -2.96 -22.18
C ASN A 39 18.12 -4.33 -21.50
N GLN A 40 19.35 -4.52 -21.01
CA GLN A 40 19.66 -5.70 -20.22
C GLN A 40 19.16 -5.52 -18.79
N SER A 41 18.41 -6.48 -18.31
CA SER A 41 17.90 -6.48 -16.94
C SER A 41 19.04 -6.49 -15.92
N VAL A 42 18.94 -5.61 -14.93
CA VAL A 42 19.82 -5.58 -13.74
C VAL A 42 18.97 -5.79 -12.49
N PRO A 43 19.54 -6.42 -11.42
CA PRO A 43 18.77 -6.60 -10.20
C PRO A 43 18.33 -5.26 -9.62
N ARG A 44 17.10 -5.20 -9.16
CA ARG A 44 16.62 -4.06 -8.36
C ARG A 44 17.27 -4.11 -6.99
N GLY A 45 17.35 -2.97 -6.30
CA GLY A 45 17.73 -2.90 -4.90
C GLY A 45 16.87 -3.82 -4.05
N GLU A 46 17.42 -4.40 -3.02
CA GLU A 46 16.74 -5.28 -2.09
C GLU A 46 16.09 -4.48 -0.97
N ILE A 47 15.05 -5.03 -0.37
CA ILE A 47 14.35 -4.40 0.76
C ILE A 47 14.60 -5.26 2.00
N TYR A 48 15.06 -4.63 3.07
CA TYR A 48 15.40 -5.25 4.34
C TYR A 48 14.57 -4.68 5.48
N ASP A 49 14.37 -5.46 6.54
CA ASP A 49 13.83 -4.98 7.79
C ASP A 49 14.86 -4.15 8.59
N ARG A 50 14.46 -3.64 9.76
CA ARG A 50 15.33 -2.85 10.64
C ARG A 50 16.55 -3.60 11.16
N ASN A 51 16.49 -4.92 11.21
CA ASN A 51 17.52 -5.83 11.73
C ASN A 51 18.43 -6.35 10.61
N GLY A 52 18.05 -6.17 9.35
CA GLY A 52 18.77 -6.62 8.15
C GLY A 52 18.29 -7.97 7.63
N ASN A 53 17.09 -8.41 8.00
CA ASN A 53 16.44 -9.57 7.37
C ASN A 53 15.91 -9.17 5.99
N LEU A 54 16.14 -10.01 5.00
CA LEU A 54 15.71 -9.76 3.61
C LEU A 54 14.19 -9.93 3.48
N LEU A 55 13.50 -8.85 3.14
CA LEU A 55 12.05 -8.83 2.93
C LEU A 55 11.66 -9.01 1.46
N VAL A 56 12.36 -8.31 0.57
CA VAL A 56 12.19 -8.42 -0.88
C VAL A 56 13.55 -8.54 -1.52
N GLY A 57 13.78 -9.66 -2.16
CA GLY A 57 15.03 -9.98 -2.85
C GLY A 57 14.87 -10.12 -4.36
N ASN A 58 15.89 -10.66 -5.00
CA ASN A 58 15.87 -10.99 -6.40
C ASN A 58 16.37 -12.43 -6.62
N THR A 59 15.73 -13.14 -7.53
CA THR A 59 16.22 -14.42 -8.08
C THR A 59 16.60 -14.21 -9.54
N ALA A 60 17.77 -14.72 -9.90
CA ALA A 60 18.20 -14.75 -11.29
C ALA A 60 17.54 -15.92 -12.02
N GLU A 61 16.83 -15.62 -13.09
CA GLU A 61 16.21 -16.62 -13.96
C GLU A 61 16.88 -16.60 -15.33
N LYS A 62 16.87 -17.74 -16.02
CA LYS A 62 17.37 -17.82 -17.39
C LYS A 62 16.46 -17.06 -18.31
N ALA A 63 17.05 -16.31 -19.24
CA ALA A 63 16.29 -15.54 -20.20
C ALA A 63 16.86 -15.69 -21.61
N ILE A 64 15.98 -15.61 -22.59
CA ILE A 64 16.28 -15.63 -24.00
C ILE A 64 15.95 -14.24 -24.55
N TYR A 65 16.94 -13.61 -25.16
CA TYR A 65 16.87 -12.25 -25.68
C TYR A 65 16.92 -12.25 -27.19
N PHE A 66 16.28 -11.26 -27.79
CA PHE A 66 16.41 -10.94 -29.21
C PHE A 66 16.89 -9.51 -29.41
N THR A 67 17.97 -9.34 -30.18
CA THR A 67 18.47 -8.03 -30.59
C THR A 67 18.28 -7.87 -32.09
N ARG A 68 17.35 -6.99 -32.49
CA ARG A 68 17.07 -6.71 -33.90
C ARG A 68 18.28 -6.04 -34.55
N HIS A 69 18.88 -6.69 -35.55
CA HIS A 69 19.95 -6.06 -36.36
C HIS A 69 19.46 -4.88 -37.19
N ARG A 70 20.34 -3.98 -37.57
CA ARG A 70 19.99 -2.87 -38.46
C ARG A 70 19.49 -3.42 -39.81
N ASN A 71 18.41 -2.81 -40.31
CA ASN A 71 17.74 -3.18 -41.56
C ASN A 71 17.19 -4.61 -41.61
N MET A 72 17.05 -5.31 -40.48
CA MET A 72 16.43 -6.63 -40.43
C MET A 72 14.93 -6.51 -40.73
N SER A 73 14.49 -7.18 -41.81
CA SER A 73 13.10 -7.18 -42.26
C SER A 73 12.21 -8.05 -41.36
N ASN A 74 10.90 -7.77 -41.35
CA ASN A 74 9.95 -8.62 -40.63
C ASN A 74 9.93 -10.09 -41.11
N PHE A 75 10.26 -10.30 -42.42
CA PHE A 75 10.39 -11.65 -42.96
C PHE A 75 11.59 -12.40 -42.36
N GLU A 76 12.72 -11.73 -42.18
CA GLU A 76 13.88 -12.33 -41.49
C GLU A 76 13.61 -12.60 -40.02
N ILE A 77 12.86 -11.71 -39.34
CA ILE A 77 12.41 -11.93 -37.96
C ILE A 77 11.51 -13.16 -37.89
N MET A 78 10.55 -13.33 -38.85
CA MET A 78 9.68 -14.51 -38.88
C MET A 78 10.47 -15.81 -39.02
N ASN A 79 11.47 -15.85 -39.89
CA ASN A 79 12.30 -17.03 -40.08
C ASN A 79 13.07 -17.42 -38.81
N VAL A 80 13.55 -16.42 -38.04
CA VAL A 80 14.18 -16.68 -36.75
C VAL A 80 13.14 -17.15 -35.74
N ALA A 81 11.94 -16.57 -35.71
CA ALA A 81 10.84 -16.98 -34.86
C ALA A 81 10.41 -18.43 -35.12
N GLU A 82 10.26 -18.83 -36.38
CA GLU A 82 9.98 -20.22 -36.77
C GLU A 82 11.05 -21.20 -36.26
N THR A 83 12.32 -20.82 -36.35
CA THR A 83 13.41 -21.67 -35.86
C THR A 83 13.39 -21.72 -34.32
N LEU A 84 13.31 -20.57 -33.66
CA LEU A 84 13.34 -20.46 -32.20
C LEU A 84 12.13 -21.16 -31.56
N SER A 85 10.93 -21.06 -32.16
CA SER A 85 9.72 -21.72 -31.64
C SER A 85 9.82 -23.24 -31.61
N SER A 86 10.75 -23.84 -32.40
CA SER A 86 11.03 -25.28 -32.31
C SER A 86 11.89 -25.67 -31.10
N TYR A 87 12.49 -24.70 -30.41
CA TYR A 87 13.37 -24.88 -29.25
C TYR A 87 12.70 -24.50 -27.95
N ILE A 88 11.74 -23.55 -27.97
CA ILE A 88 11.06 -23.02 -26.81
C ILE A 88 9.55 -23.08 -26.94
N SER A 89 8.84 -23.21 -25.81
CA SER A 89 7.38 -23.13 -25.73
C SER A 89 6.98 -21.83 -25.06
N MET A 90 6.06 -21.09 -25.69
CA MET A 90 5.53 -19.83 -25.18
C MET A 90 4.11 -20.02 -24.64
N ASP A 91 3.67 -19.10 -23.78
CA ASP A 91 2.25 -18.97 -23.43
C ASP A 91 1.49 -18.38 -24.63
N THR A 92 0.52 -19.14 -25.13
CA THR A 92 -0.30 -18.76 -26.30
C THR A 92 -1.65 -18.15 -25.93
N ASP A 93 -2.05 -18.17 -24.65
CA ASP A 93 -3.35 -17.68 -24.20
C ASP A 93 -3.46 -16.14 -24.31
N ARG A 94 -2.34 -15.46 -24.41
CA ARG A 94 -2.25 -13.99 -24.54
C ARG A 94 -2.37 -13.48 -25.97
N LEU A 95 -2.37 -14.36 -26.97
CA LEU A 95 -2.45 -13.95 -28.38
C LEU A 95 -3.78 -13.28 -28.71
N SER A 96 -3.71 -12.09 -29.28
CA SER A 96 -4.90 -11.40 -29.76
C SER A 96 -5.39 -12.02 -31.08
N LEU A 97 -6.68 -11.86 -31.38
CA LEU A 97 -7.22 -12.23 -32.68
C LEU A 97 -6.44 -11.57 -33.83
N ARG A 98 -5.96 -10.34 -33.62
CA ARG A 98 -5.18 -9.61 -34.63
C ARG A 98 -3.86 -10.31 -34.98
N ASP A 99 -3.16 -10.83 -33.99
CA ASP A 99 -1.90 -11.55 -34.20
C ASP A 99 -2.12 -12.84 -35.01
N LYS A 100 -3.19 -13.57 -34.67
CA LYS A 100 -3.64 -14.76 -35.43
C LYS A 100 -4.02 -14.40 -36.89
N GLN A 101 -4.78 -13.30 -37.09
CA GLN A 101 -5.17 -12.81 -38.42
C GLN A 101 -3.97 -12.44 -39.27
N ASP A 102 -3.00 -11.69 -38.73
CA ASP A 102 -1.79 -11.29 -39.44
C ASP A 102 -0.98 -12.50 -39.89
N TYR A 103 -0.89 -13.54 -39.07
CA TYR A 103 -0.19 -14.77 -39.43
C TYR A 103 -0.95 -15.56 -40.52
N ILE A 104 -2.27 -15.72 -40.42
CA ILE A 104 -3.11 -16.39 -41.41
C ILE A 104 -3.03 -15.69 -42.77
N ILE A 105 -3.14 -14.36 -42.76
CA ILE A 105 -3.07 -13.56 -44.02
C ILE A 105 -1.75 -13.79 -44.77
N ASN A 106 -0.65 -13.95 -44.02
CA ASN A 106 0.67 -14.12 -44.64
C ASN A 106 0.99 -15.58 -45.00
N ASN A 107 0.49 -16.56 -44.27
CA ASN A 107 0.96 -17.95 -44.35
C ASN A 107 -0.10 -18.95 -44.85
N TYR A 108 -1.39 -18.59 -44.89
CA TYR A 108 -2.48 -19.47 -45.27
C TYR A 108 -3.32 -18.96 -46.46
N PRO A 109 -2.68 -18.63 -47.63
CA PRO A 109 -3.40 -18.07 -48.77
C PRO A 109 -4.45 -19.04 -49.35
N GLY A 110 -4.26 -20.35 -49.19
CA GLY A 110 -5.24 -21.36 -49.62
C GLY A 110 -6.55 -21.29 -48.83
N GLU A 111 -6.46 -21.13 -47.53
CA GLU A 111 -7.62 -21.01 -46.63
C GLU A 111 -8.34 -19.68 -46.87
N LEU A 112 -7.60 -18.61 -47.11
CA LEU A 112 -8.17 -17.32 -47.51
C LEU A 112 -8.92 -17.39 -48.80
N SER A 113 -8.39 -18.09 -49.80
CA SER A 113 -9.07 -18.31 -51.09
C SER A 113 -10.39 -19.05 -50.93
N ALA A 114 -10.54 -19.85 -49.90
CA ALA A 114 -11.78 -20.58 -49.64
C ALA A 114 -12.87 -19.70 -49.01
N ILE A 115 -12.50 -18.73 -48.15
CA ILE A 115 -13.47 -17.88 -47.44
C ILE A 115 -13.73 -16.55 -48.12
N MET A 116 -12.76 -16.01 -48.89
CA MET A 116 -12.83 -14.73 -49.59
C MET A 116 -12.32 -14.79 -51.06
N PRO A 117 -12.91 -15.67 -51.91
CA PRO A 117 -12.42 -15.93 -53.26
C PRO A 117 -12.49 -14.70 -54.18
N GLU A 118 -13.45 -13.81 -54.00
CA GLU A 118 -13.60 -12.59 -54.80
C GLU A 118 -12.47 -11.60 -54.50
N GLN A 119 -12.12 -11.36 -53.24
CA GLN A 119 -11.06 -10.46 -52.79
C GLN A 119 -9.68 -10.96 -53.25
N VAL A 120 -9.43 -12.28 -53.14
CA VAL A 120 -8.19 -12.89 -53.63
C VAL A 120 -8.07 -12.66 -55.16
N THR A 121 -9.14 -12.90 -55.91
CA THR A 121 -9.15 -12.64 -57.38
C THR A 121 -8.93 -11.16 -57.70
N LEU A 122 -9.51 -10.24 -56.94
CA LEU A 122 -9.32 -8.82 -57.10
C LEU A 122 -7.87 -8.39 -56.81
N LEU A 123 -7.28 -8.93 -55.75
CA LEU A 123 -5.89 -8.68 -55.40
C LEU A 123 -4.93 -9.17 -56.50
N GLU A 124 -5.10 -10.44 -56.98
CA GLU A 124 -4.27 -11.02 -58.04
C GLU A 124 -4.34 -10.22 -59.36
N ASN A 125 -5.50 -9.65 -59.68
CA ASN A 125 -5.71 -8.84 -60.89
C ASN A 125 -5.39 -7.34 -60.66
N GLY A 126 -4.92 -6.92 -59.50
CA GLY A 126 -4.62 -5.53 -59.19
C GLY A 126 -5.87 -4.66 -59.04
N GLY A 127 -7.04 -5.23 -58.80
CA GLY A 127 -8.30 -4.52 -58.60
C GLY A 127 -8.44 -3.89 -57.19
N ILE A 128 -7.74 -4.44 -56.22
CA ILE A 128 -7.59 -3.87 -54.87
C ILE A 128 -6.12 -3.90 -54.44
N SER A 129 -5.77 -3.03 -53.51
CA SER A 129 -4.43 -3.02 -52.90
C SER A 129 -4.31 -4.08 -51.80
N GLN A 130 -3.08 -4.43 -51.41
CA GLN A 130 -2.83 -5.34 -50.30
C GLN A 130 -3.44 -4.81 -48.97
N SER A 131 -3.49 -3.49 -48.79
CA SER A 131 -4.08 -2.88 -47.60
C SER A 131 -5.59 -3.07 -47.55
N GLU A 132 -6.28 -2.86 -48.68
CA GLU A 132 -7.72 -3.10 -48.80
C GLU A 132 -8.06 -4.60 -48.62
N PHE A 133 -7.23 -5.49 -49.18
CA PHE A 133 -7.37 -6.92 -48.97
C PHE A 133 -7.23 -7.31 -47.51
N ASN A 134 -6.24 -6.74 -46.82
CA ASN A 134 -6.02 -7.03 -45.38
C ASN A 134 -7.19 -6.51 -44.53
N GLU A 135 -7.75 -5.34 -44.84
CA GLU A 135 -8.93 -4.79 -44.15
C GLU A 135 -10.13 -5.74 -44.30
N ASP A 136 -10.42 -6.21 -45.51
CA ASP A 136 -11.48 -7.19 -45.74
C ASP A 136 -11.21 -8.51 -45.02
N ALA A 137 -9.96 -8.97 -44.97
CA ALA A 137 -9.58 -10.21 -44.29
C ALA A 137 -9.76 -10.09 -42.76
N TYR A 138 -9.44 -8.95 -42.17
CA TYR A 138 -9.65 -8.73 -40.73
C TYR A 138 -11.12 -8.75 -40.34
N ASP A 139 -12.03 -8.30 -41.21
CA ASP A 139 -13.46 -8.33 -40.98
C ASP A 139 -14.05 -9.74 -41.12
N ILE A 140 -13.41 -10.63 -41.90
CA ILE A 140 -13.91 -11.96 -42.23
C ILE A 140 -13.34 -13.04 -41.29
N ILE A 141 -12.06 -12.90 -40.88
CA ILE A 141 -11.40 -13.87 -40.01
C ILE A 141 -11.82 -13.61 -38.55
N ASP A 142 -12.72 -14.40 -38.04
CA ASP A 142 -13.10 -14.42 -36.63
C ASP A 142 -12.27 -15.44 -35.83
N GLU A 143 -12.49 -15.49 -34.50
CA GLU A 143 -11.81 -16.41 -33.58
C GLU A 143 -12.05 -17.88 -33.97
N ASP A 144 -13.29 -18.24 -34.29
CA ASP A 144 -13.67 -19.62 -34.66
C ASP A 144 -12.94 -20.08 -35.94
N PHE A 145 -12.82 -19.20 -36.91
CA PHE A 145 -12.05 -19.48 -38.12
C PHE A 145 -10.57 -19.62 -37.83
N ALA A 146 -9.98 -18.66 -37.09
CA ALA A 146 -8.58 -18.69 -36.72
C ALA A 146 -8.20 -19.97 -35.99
N ASP A 147 -8.98 -20.38 -35.01
CA ASP A 147 -8.79 -21.63 -34.24
C ASP A 147 -8.98 -22.88 -35.08
N SER A 148 -9.77 -22.82 -36.15
CA SER A 148 -9.94 -23.95 -37.07
C SER A 148 -8.75 -24.15 -38.03
N VAL A 149 -7.99 -23.07 -38.31
CA VAL A 149 -6.89 -23.07 -39.26
C VAL A 149 -5.54 -23.27 -38.59
N LEU A 150 -5.33 -22.59 -37.46
CA LEU A 150 -4.04 -22.57 -36.74
C LEU A 150 -3.87 -23.83 -35.92
N LYS A 151 -2.66 -24.37 -35.91
CA LYS A 151 -2.23 -25.46 -35.05
C LYS A 151 -1.47 -24.92 -33.85
N GLU A 152 -1.27 -25.73 -32.85
CA GLU A 152 -0.46 -25.38 -31.65
C GLU A 152 0.95 -24.90 -32.02
N GLU A 153 1.56 -25.53 -33.04
CA GLU A 153 2.87 -25.12 -33.55
C GLU A 153 2.83 -23.69 -34.14
N ASP A 154 1.76 -23.33 -34.87
CA ASP A 154 1.58 -21.98 -35.43
C ASP A 154 1.38 -20.95 -34.34
N LEU A 155 0.59 -21.27 -33.32
CA LEU A 155 0.37 -20.38 -32.17
C LEU A 155 1.68 -20.09 -31.44
N ASN A 156 2.55 -21.10 -31.26
CA ASN A 156 3.87 -20.92 -30.67
C ASN A 156 4.77 -20.01 -31.51
N ILE A 157 4.74 -20.17 -32.86
CA ILE A 157 5.48 -19.28 -33.78
C ILE A 157 4.98 -17.84 -33.65
N ILE A 158 3.66 -17.65 -33.63
CA ILE A 158 3.04 -16.33 -33.50
C ILE A 158 3.48 -15.69 -32.18
N ALA A 159 3.43 -16.41 -31.08
CA ALA A 159 3.83 -15.92 -29.76
C ALA A 159 5.30 -15.44 -29.74
N VAL A 160 6.22 -16.22 -30.28
CA VAL A 160 7.63 -15.83 -30.42
C VAL A 160 7.78 -14.61 -31.33
N TYR A 161 7.09 -14.60 -32.47
CA TYR A 161 7.20 -13.50 -33.43
C TYR A 161 6.68 -12.16 -32.91
N VAL A 162 5.56 -12.18 -32.18
CA VAL A 162 4.96 -10.97 -31.59
C VAL A 162 5.94 -10.30 -30.65
N GLU A 163 6.62 -11.07 -29.79
CA GLU A 163 7.67 -10.53 -28.91
C GLU A 163 8.85 -9.95 -29.71
N MET A 164 9.31 -10.66 -30.73
CA MET A 164 10.46 -10.24 -31.51
C MET A 164 10.21 -8.98 -32.36
N VAL A 165 9.01 -8.82 -32.91
CA VAL A 165 8.69 -7.69 -33.81
C VAL A 165 8.62 -6.36 -33.07
N THR A 166 8.42 -6.37 -31.76
CA THR A 166 8.45 -5.17 -30.90
C THR A 166 9.84 -4.58 -30.73
N ALA A 167 10.89 -5.38 -31.00
CA ALA A 167 12.28 -4.97 -30.82
C ALA A 167 12.68 -3.80 -31.72
N ARG A 168 13.28 -2.78 -31.11
CA ARG A 168 13.96 -1.70 -31.82
C ARG A 168 15.35 -2.16 -32.28
N GLU A 169 15.84 -1.55 -33.39
CA GLU A 169 17.19 -1.86 -33.87
C GLU A 169 18.26 -1.69 -32.79
N LEU A 170 19.09 -2.72 -32.60
CA LEU A 170 20.18 -2.79 -31.64
C LEU A 170 19.76 -2.71 -30.16
N ASN A 171 18.47 -2.86 -29.85
CA ASN A 171 17.98 -2.88 -28.47
C ASN A 171 17.44 -4.28 -28.16
N PRO A 172 18.05 -5.04 -27.24
CA PRO A 172 17.57 -6.36 -26.89
C PRO A 172 16.20 -6.29 -26.19
N VAL A 173 15.34 -7.24 -26.52
CA VAL A 173 14.08 -7.51 -25.82
C VAL A 173 14.13 -8.93 -25.25
N ILE A 174 13.45 -9.16 -24.15
CA ILE A 174 13.26 -10.50 -23.59
C ILE A 174 12.19 -11.19 -24.41
N ILE A 175 12.49 -12.39 -24.91
CA ILE A 175 11.51 -13.25 -25.58
C ILE A 175 10.85 -14.18 -24.56
N LYS A 176 11.64 -14.78 -23.70
CA LYS A 176 11.17 -15.65 -22.63
C LYS A 176 12.10 -15.54 -21.42
N SER A 177 11.54 -15.33 -20.22
CA SER A 177 12.29 -15.40 -18.94
C SER A 177 11.53 -16.20 -17.88
N GLU A 178 10.22 -16.39 -18.02
CA GLU A 178 9.43 -17.25 -17.14
C GLU A 178 9.49 -18.70 -17.63
N ASP A 179 9.67 -19.63 -16.72
CA ASP A 179 9.67 -21.08 -16.99
C ASP A 179 10.63 -21.55 -18.12
N VAL A 180 11.77 -20.87 -18.26
CA VAL A 180 12.81 -21.31 -19.19
C VAL A 180 13.48 -22.56 -18.66
N THR A 181 13.18 -23.71 -19.28
CA THR A 181 13.75 -25.00 -18.87
C THR A 181 15.23 -25.11 -19.20
N GLU A 182 15.93 -26.00 -18.47
CA GLU A 182 17.35 -26.31 -18.77
C GLU A 182 17.54 -26.81 -20.21
N GLU A 183 16.57 -27.57 -20.71
CA GLU A 183 16.60 -28.14 -22.07
C GLU A 183 16.45 -27.05 -23.14
N GLU A 184 15.48 -26.14 -22.98
CA GLU A 184 15.29 -25.00 -23.90
C GLU A 184 16.53 -24.11 -23.92
N PHE A 185 17.05 -23.76 -22.73
CA PHE A 185 18.22 -22.88 -22.61
C PHE A 185 19.48 -23.51 -23.25
N ALA A 186 19.71 -24.82 -23.03
CA ALA A 186 20.84 -25.54 -23.62
C ALA A 186 20.71 -25.59 -25.15
N LYS A 187 19.52 -25.92 -25.67
CA LYS A 187 19.24 -26.07 -27.08
C LYS A 187 19.41 -24.75 -27.84
N VAL A 188 18.93 -23.64 -27.28
CA VAL A 188 19.15 -22.30 -27.83
C VAL A 188 20.64 -21.96 -27.86
N ASN A 189 21.38 -22.28 -26.76
CA ASN A 189 22.81 -22.01 -26.69
C ASN A 189 23.64 -22.82 -27.69
N GLU A 190 23.22 -24.04 -28.01
CA GLU A 190 23.93 -24.89 -29.01
C GLU A 190 23.85 -24.34 -30.42
N ASP A 191 22.71 -23.67 -30.76
CA ASP A 191 22.37 -23.25 -32.12
C ASP A 191 22.38 -21.73 -32.30
N LEU A 192 23.01 -20.93 -31.40
CA LEU A 192 23.08 -19.47 -31.48
C LEU A 192 23.60 -18.95 -32.83
N ASP A 193 24.47 -19.69 -33.49
CA ASP A 193 25.02 -19.33 -34.80
C ASP A 193 23.94 -19.32 -35.92
N GLU A 194 22.89 -20.11 -35.77
CA GLU A 194 21.75 -20.19 -36.70
C GLU A 194 20.63 -19.21 -36.34
N LEU A 195 20.60 -18.71 -35.10
CA LEU A 195 19.58 -17.85 -34.52
C LEU A 195 20.02 -16.37 -34.55
N ALA A 196 19.91 -15.72 -35.71
CA ALA A 196 20.37 -14.35 -35.90
C ALA A 196 19.72 -13.36 -34.92
N GLY A 197 20.52 -12.74 -34.07
CA GLY A 197 20.09 -11.78 -33.08
C GLY A 197 19.60 -12.38 -31.75
N ILE A 198 19.52 -13.70 -31.64
CA ILE A 198 19.21 -14.36 -30.35
C ILE A 198 20.47 -14.43 -29.47
N SER A 199 20.27 -14.19 -28.20
CA SER A 199 21.27 -14.41 -27.15
C SER A 199 20.60 -14.92 -25.89
N THR A 200 21.38 -15.51 -25.02
CA THR A 200 20.91 -16.01 -23.71
C THR A 200 21.55 -15.22 -22.59
N GLY A 201 20.85 -15.11 -21.47
CA GLY A 201 21.32 -14.33 -20.33
C GLY A 201 20.52 -14.65 -19.06
N LEU A 202 20.55 -13.71 -18.14
CA LEU A 202 19.77 -13.77 -16.90
C LEU A 202 18.79 -12.60 -16.86
N ASP A 203 17.60 -12.88 -16.39
CA ASP A 203 16.63 -11.90 -15.94
C ASP A 203 16.47 -11.96 -14.43
N TRP A 204 15.91 -10.95 -13.81
CA TRP A 204 15.77 -10.85 -12.37
C TRP A 204 14.31 -10.70 -11.99
N GLN A 205 13.83 -11.60 -11.14
CA GLN A 205 12.48 -11.57 -10.60
C GLN A 205 12.51 -11.28 -9.11
N ARG A 206 11.47 -10.58 -8.62
CA ARG A 206 11.28 -10.31 -7.20
C ARG A 206 10.92 -11.57 -6.44
N THR A 207 11.56 -11.75 -5.28
CA THR A 207 11.26 -12.81 -4.33
C THR A 207 10.87 -12.26 -2.97
N TYR A 208 10.01 -12.97 -2.28
CA TYR A 208 9.40 -12.56 -1.01
C TYR A 208 9.60 -13.68 0.01
N PRO A 209 10.71 -13.69 0.77
CA PRO A 209 11.05 -14.78 1.68
C PRO A 209 10.00 -15.07 2.75
N TYR A 210 9.19 -14.06 3.12
CA TYR A 210 8.13 -14.18 4.12
C TYR A 210 6.72 -14.34 3.52
N GLY A 211 6.66 -14.74 2.26
CA GLY A 211 5.39 -15.04 1.58
C GLY A 211 4.48 -13.81 1.44
N PRO A 212 3.25 -13.86 1.95
CA PRO A 212 2.27 -12.79 1.80
C PRO A 212 2.53 -11.59 2.72
N ALA A 213 3.28 -11.75 3.82
CA ALA A 213 3.48 -10.71 4.83
C ALA A 213 3.95 -9.37 4.23
N LEU A 214 3.25 -8.29 4.52
CA LEU A 214 3.49 -6.93 4.01
C LEU A 214 3.49 -6.81 2.48
N ARG A 215 3.08 -7.85 1.74
CA ARG A 215 3.06 -7.84 0.29
C ARG A 215 2.26 -6.64 -0.26
N THR A 216 1.19 -6.32 0.41
CA THR A 216 0.29 -5.21 0.06
C THR A 216 0.89 -3.83 0.37
N VAL A 217 1.97 -3.74 1.15
CA VAL A 217 2.72 -2.51 1.45
C VAL A 217 3.97 -2.39 0.57
N PHE A 218 4.65 -3.50 0.27
CA PHE A 218 5.78 -3.47 -0.69
C PHE A 218 5.32 -3.01 -2.06
N GLY A 219 4.15 -3.46 -2.48
CA GLY A 219 3.61 -3.16 -3.79
C GLY A 219 4.15 -4.08 -4.88
N GLU A 220 3.89 -3.71 -6.11
CA GLU A 220 4.20 -4.51 -7.28
C GLU A 220 5.16 -3.81 -8.23
N VAL A 221 5.92 -4.60 -8.98
CA VAL A 221 6.73 -4.18 -10.13
C VAL A 221 6.01 -4.62 -11.40
N SER A 222 5.98 -3.79 -12.43
CA SER A 222 5.40 -4.17 -13.72
C SER A 222 6.19 -5.32 -14.36
N THR A 223 5.51 -6.15 -15.14
CA THR A 223 6.16 -7.17 -15.98
C THR A 223 6.79 -6.54 -17.22
N ASN A 224 7.60 -7.28 -17.96
CA ASN A 224 8.16 -6.81 -19.23
C ASN A 224 7.06 -6.49 -20.28
N ASP A 225 5.95 -7.25 -20.26
CA ASP A 225 4.81 -7.09 -21.17
C ASP A 225 4.00 -5.84 -20.82
N GLU A 226 3.80 -5.59 -19.53
CA GLU A 226 3.13 -4.36 -19.06
C GLU A 226 3.96 -3.12 -19.32
N GLY A 227 5.28 -3.20 -19.07
CA GLY A 227 6.20 -2.08 -19.20
C GLY A 227 5.83 -0.88 -18.34
N LEU A 228 5.98 0.33 -18.89
CA LEU A 228 5.66 1.57 -18.19
C LEU A 228 4.15 1.78 -18.06
N PRO A 229 3.64 2.18 -16.88
CA PRO A 229 2.23 2.56 -16.71
C PRO A 229 1.81 3.64 -17.71
N ARG A 230 0.66 3.45 -18.36
CA ARG A 230 0.20 4.31 -19.47
C ARG A 230 0.18 5.80 -19.08
N GLU A 231 -0.23 6.10 -17.87
CA GLU A 231 -0.38 7.46 -17.33
C GLU A 231 0.98 8.13 -17.06
N LEU A 232 2.06 7.35 -16.90
CA LEU A 232 3.39 7.82 -16.53
C LEU A 232 4.45 7.60 -17.61
N VAL A 233 4.05 7.14 -18.82
CA VAL A 233 4.99 6.84 -19.91
C VAL A 233 5.86 8.04 -20.26
N GLU A 234 5.27 9.23 -20.42
CA GLU A 234 6.03 10.44 -20.77
C GLU A 234 7.00 10.85 -19.66
N TYR A 235 6.58 10.70 -18.39
CA TYR A 235 7.41 10.97 -17.22
C TYR A 235 8.64 10.05 -17.17
N TYR A 236 8.43 8.73 -17.25
CA TYR A 236 9.53 7.77 -17.20
C TYR A 236 10.44 7.86 -18.44
N GLN A 237 9.89 8.10 -19.63
CA GLN A 237 10.72 8.30 -20.82
C GLN A 237 11.60 9.55 -20.73
N ALA A 238 11.11 10.63 -20.11
CA ALA A 238 11.92 11.81 -19.83
C ALA A 238 13.09 11.53 -18.86
N LEU A 239 12.94 10.52 -18.00
CA LEU A 239 13.99 10.02 -17.09
C LEU A 239 14.92 8.97 -17.73
N GLY A 240 14.71 8.66 -19.02
CA GLY A 240 15.57 7.73 -19.78
C GLY A 240 15.08 6.27 -19.78
N TYR A 241 13.86 5.98 -19.30
CA TYR A 241 13.30 4.63 -19.35
C TYR A 241 12.84 4.27 -20.76
N SER A 242 12.96 3.01 -21.10
CA SER A 242 12.36 2.40 -22.28
C SER A 242 10.91 2.00 -21.98
N ARG A 243 10.06 1.88 -23.01
CA ARG A 243 8.64 1.56 -22.80
C ARG A 243 8.38 0.22 -22.08
N ASN A 244 9.25 -0.75 -22.31
CA ASN A 244 9.17 -2.10 -21.75
C ASN A 244 9.96 -2.24 -20.45
N ASP A 245 10.43 -1.13 -19.87
CA ASP A 245 11.12 -1.19 -18.58
C ASP A 245 10.14 -1.50 -17.46
N ARG A 246 10.57 -2.37 -16.57
CA ARG A 246 9.85 -2.68 -15.36
C ARG A 246 10.07 -1.59 -14.32
N VAL A 247 8.98 -1.10 -13.76
CA VAL A 247 8.97 -0.05 -12.72
C VAL A 247 8.04 -0.44 -11.58
N GLY A 248 8.28 0.13 -10.42
CA GLY A 248 7.34 0.00 -9.30
C GLY A 248 5.98 0.60 -9.67
N LYS A 249 4.90 -0.18 -9.51
CA LYS A 249 3.51 0.21 -9.81
C LYS A 249 2.78 0.79 -8.64
N SER A 250 3.11 0.34 -7.43
CA SER A 250 2.39 0.70 -6.21
C SER A 250 3.29 0.76 -4.99
N TYR A 251 2.85 1.47 -3.98
CA TYR A 251 3.39 1.57 -2.63
C TYR A 251 4.91 1.76 -2.55
N LEU A 252 5.68 0.96 -1.81
CA LEU A 252 7.12 1.15 -1.62
C LEU A 252 7.92 0.98 -2.91
N GLU A 253 7.57 0.00 -3.75
CA GLU A 253 8.23 -0.17 -5.06
C GLU A 253 8.07 1.05 -5.95
N PHE A 254 6.89 1.70 -5.93
CA PHE A 254 6.63 2.95 -6.65
C PHE A 254 7.32 4.16 -5.98
N GLN A 255 7.17 4.29 -4.66
CA GLN A 255 7.69 5.42 -3.90
C GLN A 255 9.22 5.52 -3.98
N TYR A 256 9.89 4.37 -3.96
CA TYR A 256 11.34 4.28 -3.97
C TYR A 256 11.91 3.78 -5.31
N GLU A 257 11.17 3.96 -6.42
CA GLU A 257 11.61 3.57 -7.76
C GLU A 257 13.02 4.11 -8.10
N ASP A 258 13.29 5.39 -7.80
CA ASP A 258 14.58 6.02 -8.08
C ASP A 258 15.74 5.42 -7.28
N VAL A 259 15.46 4.80 -6.14
CA VAL A 259 16.42 4.10 -5.28
C VAL A 259 16.60 2.66 -5.74
N LEU A 260 15.47 1.96 -5.92
CA LEU A 260 15.45 0.53 -6.18
C LEU A 260 15.81 0.17 -7.62
N ARG A 261 15.66 1.08 -8.59
CA ARG A 261 16.07 0.80 -9.97
C ARG A 261 17.56 0.64 -10.08
N GLY A 262 18.02 -0.33 -10.85
CA GLY A 262 19.42 -0.45 -11.22
C GLY A 262 19.82 0.52 -12.34
N GLU A 263 21.10 0.66 -12.53
CA GLU A 263 21.65 1.33 -13.71
C GLU A 263 21.97 0.29 -14.79
N LYS A 264 21.38 0.47 -15.98
CA LYS A 264 21.60 -0.43 -17.12
C LYS A 264 23.02 -0.37 -17.63
N PRO A 265 23.58 -1.48 -18.15
CA PRO A 265 24.88 -1.46 -18.82
C PRO A 265 24.81 -0.67 -20.12
N GLN A 266 25.93 -0.01 -20.46
CA GLN A 266 26.11 0.63 -21.73
C GLN A 266 27.07 -0.19 -22.57
N VAL A 267 26.61 -0.59 -23.76
CA VAL A 267 27.37 -1.46 -24.68
C VAL A 267 27.52 -0.78 -26.03
N LYS A 268 28.66 -0.96 -26.62
CA LYS A 268 28.95 -0.52 -27.98
C LYS A 268 28.93 -1.71 -28.92
N TYR A 269 28.00 -1.70 -29.86
CA TYR A 269 27.95 -2.71 -30.89
C TYR A 269 28.85 -2.33 -32.08
N THR A 270 29.61 -3.30 -32.58
CA THR A 270 30.29 -3.20 -33.86
C THR A 270 29.44 -3.92 -34.91
N THR A 271 29.12 -3.27 -36.00
CA THR A 271 28.32 -3.86 -37.09
C THR A 271 29.12 -3.97 -38.38
N ASP A 272 28.82 -4.98 -39.20
CA ASP A 272 29.35 -5.09 -40.57
C ASP A 272 28.59 -4.18 -41.52
N LYS A 273 28.96 -4.23 -42.82
CA LYS A 273 28.33 -3.38 -43.84
C LYS A 273 26.87 -3.70 -44.13
N SER A 274 26.39 -4.85 -43.68
CA SER A 274 24.99 -5.25 -43.78
C SER A 274 24.16 -4.83 -42.55
N GLY A 275 24.80 -4.28 -41.50
CA GLY A 275 24.17 -3.90 -40.25
C GLY A 275 24.10 -5.02 -39.21
N ARG A 276 24.69 -6.18 -39.51
CA ARG A 276 24.75 -7.33 -38.57
C ARG A 276 25.76 -7.03 -37.48
N VAL A 277 25.39 -7.30 -36.22
CA VAL A 277 26.29 -7.18 -35.08
C VAL A 277 27.40 -8.22 -35.19
N THR A 278 28.65 -7.78 -35.18
CA THR A 278 29.84 -8.60 -35.28
C THR A 278 30.70 -8.59 -34.02
N GLY A 279 30.39 -7.70 -33.07
CA GLY A 279 31.09 -7.59 -31.81
C GLY A 279 30.37 -6.66 -30.85
N GLU A 280 30.64 -6.87 -29.59
CA GLU A 280 30.09 -6.15 -28.46
C GLU A 280 31.21 -5.74 -27.50
N GLU A 281 31.21 -4.53 -27.02
CA GLU A 281 32.17 -4.00 -26.03
C GLU A 281 31.38 -3.29 -24.93
N THR A 282 31.43 -3.80 -23.69
CA THR A 282 30.82 -3.14 -22.52
C THR A 282 31.62 -1.91 -22.14
N ILE A 283 31.00 -0.75 -22.24
CA ILE A 283 31.58 0.56 -21.92
C ILE A 283 31.35 0.93 -20.46
N LYS A 284 30.16 0.60 -19.95
CA LYS A 284 29.78 0.76 -18.53
C LYS A 284 29.06 -0.50 -18.08
N GLU A 285 29.56 -1.11 -17.03
CA GLU A 285 28.87 -2.24 -16.40
C GLU A 285 27.53 -1.79 -15.80
N GLY A 286 26.54 -2.68 -15.83
CA GLY A 286 25.29 -2.49 -15.11
C GLY A 286 25.53 -2.51 -13.59
N LYS A 287 24.74 -1.73 -12.87
CA LYS A 287 24.76 -1.68 -11.40
C LYS A 287 23.38 -2.02 -10.87
N ALA A 288 23.32 -2.91 -9.85
CA ALA A 288 22.09 -3.16 -9.11
C ALA A 288 21.57 -1.87 -8.45
N GLY A 289 20.27 -1.80 -8.22
CA GLY A 289 19.67 -0.72 -7.44
C GLY A 289 20.22 -0.63 -6.03
N ASP A 290 20.06 0.51 -5.39
CA ASP A 290 20.46 0.69 -4.00
C ASP A 290 19.41 0.05 -3.06
N ASP A 291 19.85 -0.47 -1.92
CA ASP A 291 19.04 -1.25 -1.00
C ASP A 291 18.27 -0.34 -0.02
N LEU A 292 17.02 -0.70 0.26
CA LEU A 292 16.14 0.01 1.18
C LEU A 292 16.01 -0.77 2.49
N TYR A 293 16.40 -0.16 3.60
CA TYR A 293 16.20 -0.67 4.95
C TYR A 293 14.99 0.00 5.58
N LEU A 294 14.03 -0.81 6.04
CA LEU A 294 12.80 -0.34 6.65
C LEU A 294 12.92 -0.20 8.17
N THR A 295 11.94 0.45 8.77
CA THR A 295 11.73 0.52 10.23
C THR A 295 10.99 -0.70 10.74
N ILE A 296 10.30 -1.44 9.88
CA ILE A 296 9.59 -2.69 10.19
C ILE A 296 10.51 -3.69 10.86
N ASP A 297 10.00 -4.38 11.87
CA ASP A 297 10.58 -5.57 12.47
C ASP A 297 9.77 -6.79 12.03
N ILE A 298 10.36 -7.63 11.19
CA ILE A 298 9.63 -8.74 10.58
C ILE A 298 9.21 -9.81 11.61
N GLU A 299 9.98 -9.99 12.67
CA GLU A 299 9.63 -10.94 13.73
C GLU A 299 8.36 -10.46 14.46
N LEU A 300 8.32 -9.18 14.82
CA LEU A 300 7.13 -8.57 15.41
C LEU A 300 5.95 -8.61 14.45
N GLN A 301 6.14 -8.24 13.19
CA GLN A 301 5.09 -8.26 12.16
C GLN A 301 4.41 -9.62 12.07
N LEU A 302 5.18 -10.69 11.90
CA LEU A 302 4.64 -12.06 11.75
C LEU A 302 3.90 -12.56 13.00
N GLU A 303 4.36 -12.20 14.17
CA GLU A 303 3.68 -12.57 15.42
C GLU A 303 2.39 -11.77 15.60
N LEU A 304 2.38 -10.48 15.24
CA LEU A 304 1.18 -9.65 15.30
C LEU A 304 0.15 -10.04 14.22
N GLU A 305 0.57 -10.54 13.07
CA GLU A 305 -0.34 -11.13 12.09
C GLU A 305 -1.09 -12.34 12.66
N LYS A 306 -0.38 -13.25 13.35
CA LYS A 306 -1.01 -14.40 14.03
C LYS A 306 -1.99 -13.98 15.12
N ILE A 307 -1.64 -12.94 15.88
CA ILE A 307 -2.52 -12.36 16.90
C ILE A 307 -3.78 -11.78 16.23
N ALA A 308 -3.63 -11.02 15.14
CA ALA A 308 -4.75 -10.45 14.42
C ALA A 308 -5.68 -11.52 13.83
N GLU A 309 -5.11 -12.55 13.23
CA GLU A 309 -5.87 -13.71 12.70
C GLU A 309 -6.61 -14.44 13.81
N HIS A 310 -5.95 -14.71 14.93
CA HIS A 310 -6.55 -15.37 16.09
C HIS A 310 -7.77 -14.60 16.62
N HIS A 311 -7.63 -13.29 16.81
CA HIS A 311 -8.74 -12.47 17.32
C HIS A 311 -9.87 -12.30 16.29
N LEU A 312 -9.55 -12.16 15.01
CA LEU A 312 -10.56 -12.03 13.97
C LEU A 312 -11.37 -13.31 13.79
N THR A 313 -10.70 -14.47 13.72
CA THR A 313 -11.37 -15.77 13.61
C THR A 313 -12.13 -16.14 14.86
N GLY A 314 -11.50 -16.02 16.03
CA GLY A 314 -12.11 -16.39 17.31
C GLY A 314 -13.39 -15.62 17.62
N ILE A 315 -13.42 -14.30 17.35
CA ILE A 315 -14.64 -13.50 17.55
C ILE A 315 -15.72 -13.81 16.52
N ARG A 316 -15.36 -14.15 15.28
CA ARG A 316 -16.32 -14.56 14.26
C ARG A 316 -16.92 -15.92 14.58
N GLU A 317 -16.11 -16.90 14.95
CA GLU A 317 -16.55 -18.24 15.38
C GLU A 317 -17.47 -18.14 16.60
N LEU A 318 -17.12 -17.32 17.60
CA LEU A 318 -17.98 -17.06 18.75
C LEU A 318 -19.34 -16.46 18.33
N ALA A 319 -19.36 -15.52 17.38
CA ALA A 319 -20.60 -14.94 16.87
C ALA A 319 -21.47 -15.98 16.13
N GLU A 320 -20.85 -16.86 15.34
CA GLU A 320 -21.52 -17.97 14.66
C GLU A 320 -22.12 -18.95 15.67
N GLU A 321 -21.36 -19.34 16.71
CA GLU A 321 -21.83 -20.23 17.76
C GLU A 321 -23.02 -19.64 18.53
N ILE A 322 -23.01 -18.35 18.84
CA ILE A 322 -24.12 -17.66 19.53
C ILE A 322 -25.37 -17.66 18.64
N VAL A 323 -25.25 -17.41 17.34
CA VAL A 323 -26.38 -17.45 16.39
C VAL A 323 -26.98 -18.87 16.34
N GLU A 324 -26.16 -19.93 16.27
CA GLU A 324 -26.61 -21.33 16.27
C GLU A 324 -27.32 -21.71 17.57
N MET A 325 -26.85 -21.23 18.72
CA MET A 325 -27.49 -21.51 20.01
C MET A 325 -28.84 -20.81 20.15
N ASP A 326 -28.98 -19.58 19.64
CA ASP A 326 -30.21 -18.78 19.73
C ASP A 326 -31.34 -19.31 18.83
N GLU A 327 -31.03 -19.87 17.66
CA GLU A 327 -32.02 -20.53 16.79
C GLU A 327 -32.82 -21.63 17.52
N GLY A 328 -32.28 -22.13 18.66
CA GLY A 328 -32.92 -23.14 19.49
C GLY A 328 -33.78 -22.60 20.66
N GLN A 329 -33.61 -21.37 21.09
CA GLN A 329 -34.21 -20.85 22.35
C GLN A 329 -35.11 -19.61 22.16
N GLY A 330 -34.90 -18.80 21.12
CA GLY A 330 -35.84 -17.73 20.69
C GLY A 330 -36.01 -16.55 21.68
N ASP A 331 -35.04 -16.30 22.54
CA ASP A 331 -35.13 -15.33 23.64
C ASP A 331 -34.22 -14.08 23.44
N ILE A 332 -33.37 -14.04 22.38
CA ILE A 332 -32.43 -12.94 22.16
C ILE A 332 -32.91 -12.10 20.97
N ASP A 333 -33.27 -10.85 21.20
CA ASP A 333 -33.67 -9.87 20.18
C ASP A 333 -32.42 -9.20 19.54
N TYR A 334 -31.46 -10.02 19.08
CA TYR A 334 -30.18 -9.54 18.53
C TYR A 334 -30.05 -9.95 17.07
N THR A 335 -29.75 -9.00 16.20
CA THR A 335 -29.32 -9.28 14.84
C THR A 335 -27.80 -9.36 14.83
N ILE A 336 -27.23 -10.55 14.94
CA ILE A 336 -25.81 -10.81 14.75
C ILE A 336 -25.65 -11.34 13.33
N ILE A 337 -24.79 -10.67 12.57
CA ILE A 337 -24.39 -11.08 11.21
C ILE A 337 -22.88 -11.37 11.30
N PRO A 338 -22.50 -12.64 11.51
CA PRO A 338 -21.07 -13.01 11.70
C PRO A 338 -20.19 -12.59 10.52
N GLU A 339 -20.75 -12.58 9.30
CA GLU A 339 -20.06 -12.20 8.07
C GLU A 339 -19.60 -10.73 8.09
N TYR A 340 -20.17 -9.88 8.93
CA TYR A 340 -19.73 -8.50 9.11
C TYR A 340 -18.45 -8.38 9.93
N ILE A 341 -18.11 -9.43 10.69
CA ILE A 341 -16.82 -9.55 11.40
C ILE A 341 -15.78 -10.09 10.43
N ASP A 342 -15.28 -9.22 9.57
CA ASP A 342 -14.42 -9.62 8.46
C ASP A 342 -13.08 -8.88 8.39
N THR A 343 -12.86 -7.87 9.22
CA THR A 343 -11.68 -7.03 9.09
C THR A 343 -11.09 -6.65 10.45
N VAL A 344 -9.76 -6.65 10.55
CA VAL A 344 -9.00 -6.08 11.65
C VAL A 344 -7.81 -5.30 11.13
N GLN A 345 -7.47 -4.20 11.77
CA GLN A 345 -6.31 -3.36 11.47
C GLN A 345 -5.54 -3.04 12.74
N LEU A 346 -4.22 -3.10 12.66
CA LEU A 346 -3.28 -2.81 13.73
C LEU A 346 -2.07 -2.07 13.19
N VAL A 347 -1.65 -1.00 13.87
CA VAL A 347 -0.37 -0.32 13.63
C VAL A 347 0.39 -0.23 14.94
N VAL A 348 1.66 -0.59 14.93
CA VAL A 348 2.58 -0.43 16.07
C VAL A 348 3.76 0.44 15.64
N GLN A 349 4.08 1.44 16.47
CA GLN A 349 5.17 2.38 16.18
C GLN A 349 5.98 2.75 17.42
N ASP A 350 7.20 3.22 17.21
CA ASP A 350 8.00 3.89 18.23
C ASP A 350 7.59 5.38 18.31
N PRO A 351 6.99 5.83 19.44
CA PRO A 351 6.51 7.20 19.56
C PRO A 351 7.62 8.25 19.57
N LYS A 352 8.88 7.88 19.85
CA LYS A 352 10.01 8.80 19.99
C LYS A 352 10.55 9.27 18.64
N ASN A 353 10.47 8.42 17.61
CA ASN A 353 11.10 8.69 16.32
C ASN A 353 10.15 8.55 15.12
N GLY A 354 8.96 7.94 15.30
CA GLY A 354 7.98 7.71 14.24
C GLY A 354 8.24 6.47 13.39
N ASP A 355 9.20 5.62 13.78
CA ASP A 355 9.42 4.32 13.15
C ASP A 355 8.15 3.47 13.22
N ILE A 356 7.62 3.06 12.10
CA ILE A 356 6.58 2.04 12.04
C ILE A 356 7.24 0.67 12.22
N LEU A 357 6.88 -0.02 13.30
CA LEU A 357 7.45 -1.32 13.67
C LEU A 357 6.69 -2.48 13.04
N ALA A 358 5.36 -2.34 12.94
CA ALA A 358 4.47 -3.29 12.29
C ALA A 358 3.21 -2.60 11.76
N MET A 359 2.71 -3.10 10.63
CA MET A 359 1.43 -2.72 10.01
C MET A 359 0.70 -3.99 9.63
N VAL A 360 -0.40 -4.29 10.30
CA VAL A 360 -1.16 -5.52 10.08
C VAL A 360 -2.59 -5.18 9.70
N GLY A 361 -3.02 -5.68 8.56
CA GLY A 361 -4.41 -5.71 8.14
C GLY A 361 -4.78 -7.12 7.70
N LYS A 362 -5.88 -7.66 8.24
CA LYS A 362 -6.43 -8.94 7.81
C LYS A 362 -7.90 -8.76 7.44
N HIS A 363 -8.29 -9.44 6.37
CA HIS A 363 -9.66 -9.42 5.86
C HIS A 363 -10.09 -10.82 5.46
N ILE A 364 -11.31 -11.22 5.86
CA ILE A 364 -11.93 -12.46 5.43
C ILE A 364 -12.73 -12.15 4.16
N ASN A 365 -12.31 -12.72 3.03
CA ASN A 365 -12.94 -12.50 1.73
C ASN A 365 -14.28 -13.26 1.59
N GLU A 366 -14.96 -13.10 0.44
CA GLU A 366 -16.25 -13.76 0.15
C GLU A 366 -16.15 -15.29 0.12
N ASP A 367 -14.98 -15.85 -0.15
CA ASP A 367 -14.71 -17.29 -0.15
C ASP A 367 -14.44 -17.85 1.26
N GLY A 368 -14.31 -16.96 2.26
CA GLY A 368 -14.00 -17.29 3.65
C GLY A 368 -12.49 -17.40 3.95
N ASP A 369 -11.62 -17.05 2.99
CA ASP A 369 -10.19 -17.06 3.17
C ASP A 369 -9.71 -15.77 3.86
N ILE A 370 -8.74 -15.90 4.77
CA ILE A 370 -8.07 -14.74 5.37
C ILE A 370 -7.01 -14.25 4.40
N VAL A 371 -7.11 -12.99 4.01
CA VAL A 371 -6.17 -12.32 3.11
C VAL A 371 -5.54 -11.11 3.78
N ASP A 372 -4.31 -10.76 3.35
CA ASP A 372 -3.62 -9.59 3.84
C ASP A 372 -4.27 -8.29 3.32
N TYR A 373 -4.49 -7.36 4.24
CA TYR A 373 -5.11 -6.07 3.99
C TYR A 373 -4.29 -4.93 4.63
N ASP A 374 -2.95 -5.07 4.68
CA ASP A 374 -2.08 -4.12 5.38
C ASP A 374 -2.20 -2.70 4.83
N TYR A 375 -2.38 -2.55 3.50
CA TYR A 375 -2.63 -1.25 2.88
C TYR A 375 -3.91 -0.57 3.42
N GLY A 376 -4.86 -1.31 3.95
CA GLY A 376 -6.05 -0.77 4.60
C GLY A 376 -5.73 0.08 5.84
N THR A 377 -4.62 -0.18 6.51
CA THR A 377 -4.20 0.56 7.72
C THR A 377 -3.97 2.05 7.47
N PHE A 378 -3.68 2.45 6.23
CA PHE A 378 -3.47 3.85 5.84
C PHE A 378 -4.39 4.34 4.71
N THR A 379 -5.25 3.48 4.15
CA THR A 379 -6.18 3.85 3.07
C THR A 379 -7.65 3.73 3.47
N ALA A 380 -8.00 2.82 4.41
CA ALA A 380 -9.36 2.65 4.88
C ALA A 380 -9.63 3.53 6.12
N THR A 381 -10.79 4.18 6.15
CA THR A 381 -11.13 5.13 7.21
C THR A 381 -12.42 4.77 7.90
N TYR A 382 -12.42 4.86 9.24
CA TYR A 382 -13.54 4.49 10.09
C TYR A 382 -13.84 5.58 11.11
N VAL A 383 -15.09 5.66 11.54
CA VAL A 383 -15.49 6.52 12.65
C VAL A 383 -14.85 5.96 13.94
N PRO A 384 -14.01 6.77 14.66
CA PRO A 384 -13.18 6.25 15.73
C PRO A 384 -13.87 6.15 17.09
N GLY A 385 -15.01 6.81 17.27
CA GLY A 385 -15.69 6.94 18.56
C GLY A 385 -14.85 7.63 19.62
N SER A 386 -15.09 7.22 20.85
CA SER A 386 -14.52 7.85 22.05
C SER A 386 -13.00 7.87 22.16
N SER A 387 -12.29 7.19 21.26
CA SER A 387 -10.82 7.14 21.29
C SER A 387 -10.17 8.52 21.15
N VAL A 388 -10.82 9.46 20.44
CA VAL A 388 -10.28 10.82 20.17
C VAL A 388 -10.55 11.85 21.29
N LYS A 389 -11.24 11.50 22.37
CA LYS A 389 -11.65 12.42 23.44
C LYS A 389 -10.50 13.15 24.13
N GLY A 390 -9.30 12.57 24.15
CA GLY A 390 -8.11 13.27 24.64
C GLY A 390 -7.80 14.55 23.88
N ALA A 391 -7.97 14.53 22.54
CA ALA A 391 -7.79 15.73 21.72
C ALA A 391 -8.94 16.76 21.94
N THR A 392 -10.16 16.30 22.25
CA THR A 392 -11.27 17.19 22.63
C THR A 392 -10.97 17.91 23.93
N VAL A 393 -10.47 17.24 24.96
CA VAL A 393 -10.02 17.86 26.23
C VAL A 393 -8.89 18.85 25.96
N ALA A 394 -7.87 18.44 25.18
CA ALA A 394 -6.76 19.32 24.80
C ALA A 394 -7.23 20.58 24.07
N THR A 395 -8.22 20.44 23.17
CA THR A 395 -8.83 21.61 22.49
C THR A 395 -9.57 22.51 23.48
N GLY A 396 -10.27 21.95 24.47
CA GLY A 396 -10.91 22.72 25.53
C GLY A 396 -9.91 23.57 26.32
N TYR A 397 -8.71 23.06 26.59
CA TYR A 397 -7.63 23.83 27.22
C TYR A 397 -7.07 24.91 26.29
N GLN A 398 -6.90 24.61 25.00
CA GLN A 398 -6.37 25.57 24.01
C GLN A 398 -7.31 26.77 23.77
N GLU A 399 -8.62 26.53 23.84
CA GLU A 399 -9.65 27.56 23.69
C GLU A 399 -9.98 28.26 25.02
N ASP A 400 -9.26 27.94 26.11
CA ASP A 400 -9.45 28.50 27.46
C ASP A 400 -10.91 28.34 27.98
N VAL A 401 -11.59 27.25 27.60
CA VAL A 401 -12.99 26.99 27.99
C VAL A 401 -13.12 26.00 29.14
N ILE A 402 -12.05 25.31 29.51
CA ILE A 402 -11.94 24.50 30.73
C ILE A 402 -10.56 24.67 31.35
N GLU A 403 -10.50 24.57 32.72
CA GLU A 403 -9.25 24.52 33.48
C GLU A 403 -8.83 23.07 33.76
N THR A 404 -7.53 22.83 34.02
CA THR A 404 -7.03 21.52 34.41
C THR A 404 -7.69 21.04 35.72
N GLY A 405 -8.28 19.83 35.69
CA GLY A 405 -9.00 19.27 36.84
C GLY A 405 -10.37 19.90 37.07
N GLU A 406 -10.91 20.64 36.12
CA GLU A 406 -12.24 21.27 36.27
C GLU A 406 -13.32 20.23 36.40
N THR A 407 -14.15 20.37 37.43
CA THR A 407 -15.27 19.49 37.69
C THR A 407 -16.55 19.99 37.01
N LEU A 408 -17.07 19.20 36.06
CA LEU A 408 -18.38 19.40 35.43
C LEU A 408 -19.35 18.30 35.91
N ILE A 409 -20.64 18.56 35.77
CA ILE A 409 -21.68 17.57 36.09
C ILE A 409 -21.94 16.71 34.84
N ASP A 410 -21.64 15.40 34.90
CA ASP A 410 -22.14 14.44 33.94
C ASP A 410 -23.63 14.18 34.22
N GLU A 411 -24.47 14.41 33.23
CA GLU A 411 -25.93 14.28 33.32
C GLU A 411 -26.56 14.01 31.96
N PRO A 412 -27.72 13.32 31.89
CA PRO A 412 -28.47 13.19 30.64
C PRO A 412 -28.84 14.54 30.08
N MET A 413 -28.38 14.87 28.89
CA MET A 413 -28.58 16.16 28.22
C MET A 413 -29.73 16.07 27.22
N LYS A 414 -30.65 17.08 27.25
CA LYS A 414 -31.76 17.19 26.32
C LYS A 414 -31.71 18.54 25.65
N PHE A 415 -31.64 18.53 24.33
CA PHE A 415 -31.75 19.74 23.49
C PHE A 415 -33.13 19.83 22.87
N SER A 416 -33.50 21.03 22.42
CA SER A 416 -34.80 21.24 21.79
C SER A 416 -34.89 20.51 20.45
N GLY A 417 -35.87 19.61 20.31
CA GLY A 417 -36.09 18.86 19.07
C GLY A 417 -35.19 17.63 18.85
N THR A 418 -34.42 17.22 19.88
CA THR A 418 -33.58 16.00 19.79
C THR A 418 -34.02 14.95 20.79
N ASP A 419 -33.47 13.76 20.70
CA ASP A 419 -33.51 12.75 21.78
C ASP A 419 -32.57 13.12 22.91
N THR A 420 -32.72 12.48 24.07
CA THR A 420 -31.83 12.67 25.20
C THR A 420 -30.51 11.90 24.92
N VAL A 421 -29.39 12.57 25.09
CA VAL A 421 -28.07 11.99 24.99
C VAL A 421 -27.43 11.87 26.37
N SER A 422 -26.64 10.81 26.60
CA SER A 422 -26.02 10.53 27.90
C SER A 422 -24.66 9.84 27.75
N SER A 423 -23.92 9.77 28.82
CA SER A 423 -22.77 8.91 28.93
C SER A 423 -23.19 7.46 29.17
N PHE A 424 -22.36 6.50 28.76
CA PHE A 424 -22.69 5.08 28.94
C PHE A 424 -22.77 4.70 30.41
N PHE A 425 -21.81 5.15 31.21
CA PHE A 425 -21.73 4.87 32.64
C PHE A 425 -22.82 5.56 33.48
N ASN A 426 -23.43 6.64 32.96
CA ASN A 426 -24.41 7.46 33.66
C ASN A 426 -25.59 7.84 32.74
N ARG A 427 -26.72 7.17 32.91
CA ARG A 427 -27.90 7.39 32.07
C ARG A 427 -28.99 8.20 32.77
N ASN A 428 -28.92 8.38 34.09
CA ASN A 428 -30.04 8.91 34.88
C ASN A 428 -29.66 10.00 35.90
N ASP A 429 -28.42 10.01 36.39
CA ASP A 429 -28.02 10.77 37.57
C ASP A 429 -27.23 12.04 37.17
N GLN A 430 -26.95 12.89 38.16
CA GLN A 430 -26.03 14.00 38.07
C GLN A 430 -24.77 13.67 38.86
N VAL A 431 -23.68 13.40 38.11
CA VAL A 431 -22.41 12.92 38.70
C VAL A 431 -21.32 13.95 38.46
N PRO A 432 -20.74 14.55 39.54
CA PRO A 432 -19.61 15.46 39.39
C PRO A 432 -18.34 14.67 39.05
N ILE A 433 -17.71 14.99 37.90
CA ILE A 433 -16.44 14.40 37.43
C ILE A 433 -15.52 15.48 36.89
N ASP A 434 -14.23 15.30 37.08
CA ASP A 434 -13.19 16.11 36.45
C ASP A 434 -12.81 15.53 35.07
N ASP A 435 -11.94 16.20 34.34
CA ASP A 435 -11.45 15.83 33.04
C ASP A 435 -10.73 14.47 33.02
N GLN A 436 -9.95 14.15 34.05
CA GLN A 436 -9.28 12.86 34.20
C GLN A 436 -10.28 11.71 34.32
N ARG A 437 -11.29 11.86 35.19
CA ARG A 437 -12.36 10.87 35.32
C ARG A 437 -13.25 10.81 34.07
N ALA A 438 -13.49 11.95 33.43
CA ALA A 438 -14.24 11.99 32.19
C ALA A 438 -13.59 11.15 31.08
N LEU A 439 -12.26 11.12 31.01
CA LEU A 439 -11.52 10.22 30.12
C LEU A 439 -11.60 8.77 30.60
N MET A 440 -11.41 8.51 31.91
CA MET A 440 -11.46 7.17 32.52
C MET A 440 -12.76 6.44 32.20
N VAL A 441 -13.92 7.07 32.46
CA VAL A 441 -15.25 6.49 32.22
C VAL A 441 -15.83 6.82 30.85
N SER A 442 -15.03 7.44 29.99
CA SER A 442 -15.42 7.83 28.62
C SER A 442 -16.70 8.68 28.55
N SER A 443 -16.82 9.73 29.40
CA SER A 443 -17.98 10.62 29.44
C SER A 443 -18.25 11.30 28.11
N ASN A 444 -19.45 11.16 27.58
CA ASN A 444 -19.92 11.91 26.39
C ASN A 444 -20.34 13.33 26.76
N THR A 445 -21.04 13.47 27.89
CA THR A 445 -21.65 14.75 28.26
C THR A 445 -20.63 15.77 28.74
N TYR A 446 -19.50 15.31 29.33
CA TYR A 446 -18.35 16.17 29.59
C TYR A 446 -17.81 16.79 28.31
N MET A 447 -17.59 15.97 27.25
CA MET A 447 -17.12 16.44 25.94
C MET A 447 -18.14 17.37 25.26
N PHE A 448 -19.43 17.09 25.37
CA PHE A 448 -20.47 17.98 24.87
C PHE A 448 -20.45 19.35 25.57
N LYS A 449 -20.16 19.40 26.85
CA LYS A 449 -20.03 20.66 27.59
C LYS A 449 -18.80 21.44 27.14
N ILE A 450 -17.66 20.78 26.88
CA ILE A 450 -16.50 21.43 26.23
C ILE A 450 -16.91 22.01 24.87
N ALA A 451 -17.55 21.19 24.02
CA ALA A 451 -17.97 21.62 22.69
C ALA A 451 -18.95 22.81 22.76
N LEU A 452 -19.91 22.81 23.67
CA LEU A 452 -20.81 23.94 23.94
C LEU A 452 -20.02 25.18 24.36
N ALA A 453 -19.10 25.05 25.30
CA ALA A 453 -18.27 26.16 25.74
C ALA A 453 -17.40 26.78 24.62
N ILE A 454 -16.87 25.97 23.71
CA ILE A 454 -16.18 26.47 22.48
C ILE A 454 -17.15 27.29 21.59
N MET A 455 -18.45 26.97 21.58
CA MET A 455 -19.46 27.81 20.92
C MET A 455 -19.84 29.06 21.72
N GLY A 456 -19.38 29.20 22.94
CA GLY A 456 -19.77 30.26 23.86
C GLY A 456 -21.11 30.02 24.53
N GLU A 457 -21.57 28.78 24.60
CA GLU A 457 -22.85 28.36 25.18
C GLU A 457 -22.65 27.56 26.47
N GLU A 458 -23.57 27.71 27.41
CA GLU A 458 -23.63 26.88 28.63
C GLU A 458 -24.89 26.00 28.58
N TYR A 459 -24.72 24.71 28.95
CA TYR A 459 -25.84 23.77 28.88
C TYR A 459 -26.98 24.17 29.82
N SER A 460 -28.19 24.23 29.28
CA SER A 460 -29.43 24.21 30.02
C SER A 460 -30.46 23.28 29.37
N ARG A 461 -31.26 22.59 30.19
CA ARG A 461 -32.20 21.55 29.68
C ARG A 461 -33.19 22.13 28.68
N ASN A 462 -33.37 21.48 27.56
CA ASN A 462 -34.20 21.88 26.40
C ASN A 462 -33.72 23.16 25.69
N MET A 463 -32.52 23.63 25.90
CA MET A 463 -31.96 24.73 25.11
C MET A 463 -31.97 24.42 23.61
N PRO A 464 -32.23 25.43 22.75
CA PRO A 464 -31.97 25.27 21.33
C PRO A 464 -30.45 25.27 21.08
N LEU A 465 -29.97 24.46 20.17
CA LEU A 465 -28.59 24.56 19.72
C LEU A 465 -28.42 25.68 18.70
N PRO A 466 -27.29 26.43 18.72
CA PRO A 466 -26.93 27.38 17.69
C PRO A 466 -26.95 26.74 16.29
N THR A 467 -27.51 27.43 15.31
CA THR A 467 -27.60 26.90 13.93
C THR A 467 -26.32 27.05 13.15
N ASP A 468 -25.44 27.99 13.53
CA ASP A 468 -24.11 28.18 12.93
C ASP A 468 -23.05 27.65 13.88
N VAL A 469 -22.46 26.54 13.51
CA VAL A 469 -21.39 25.87 14.23
C VAL A 469 -20.06 25.92 13.45
N THR A 470 -19.99 26.77 12.43
CA THR A 470 -18.85 26.78 11.49
C THR A 470 -17.53 27.08 12.21
N THR A 471 -17.48 28.18 12.97
CA THR A 471 -16.24 28.59 13.69
C THR A 471 -15.86 27.57 14.75
N ALA A 472 -16.79 27.12 15.58
CA ALA A 472 -16.52 26.12 16.61
C ALA A 472 -16.10 24.77 16.00
N GLY A 473 -16.68 24.38 14.86
CA GLY A 473 -16.29 23.20 14.11
C GLY A 473 -14.86 23.27 13.57
N TYR A 474 -14.45 24.44 13.10
CA TYR A 474 -13.06 24.67 12.72
C TYR A 474 -12.10 24.60 13.90
N SER A 475 -12.43 25.22 15.06
CA SER A 475 -11.62 25.13 16.27
C SER A 475 -11.42 23.68 16.70
N LEU A 476 -12.50 22.90 16.80
CA LEU A 476 -12.43 21.51 17.22
C LEU A 476 -11.64 20.64 16.24
N ARG A 477 -11.91 20.76 14.92
CA ARG A 477 -11.12 20.02 13.91
C ARG A 477 -9.66 20.43 13.90
N ASN A 478 -9.37 21.71 14.10
CA ASN A 478 -8.00 22.20 14.17
C ASN A 478 -7.26 21.61 15.38
N GLY A 479 -7.95 21.48 16.51
CA GLY A 479 -7.42 20.76 17.66
C GLY A 479 -7.11 19.28 17.35
N LEU A 480 -8.05 18.57 16.72
CA LEU A 480 -7.86 17.19 16.27
C LEU A 480 -6.68 17.05 15.29
N ASN A 481 -6.57 17.97 14.31
CA ASN A 481 -5.49 17.96 13.29
C ASN A 481 -4.09 18.09 13.90
N GLN A 482 -3.96 18.80 15.02
CA GLN A 482 -2.66 18.95 15.73
C GLN A 482 -2.12 17.62 16.23
N PHE A 483 -2.97 16.63 16.43
CA PHE A 483 -2.62 15.28 16.81
C PHE A 483 -2.52 14.30 15.62
N GLY A 484 -2.72 14.76 14.38
CA GLY A 484 -2.65 13.94 13.17
C GLY A 484 -4.00 13.44 12.63
N LEU A 485 -5.11 13.74 13.31
CA LEU A 485 -6.45 13.30 12.89
C LEU A 485 -6.98 14.24 11.78
N GLY A 486 -7.34 13.69 10.63
CA GLY A 486 -7.87 14.45 9.49
C GLY A 486 -6.81 15.17 8.63
N VAL A 487 -5.55 14.86 8.84
CA VAL A 487 -4.40 15.37 8.06
C VAL A 487 -3.43 14.24 7.75
N SER A 488 -2.52 14.47 6.77
CA SER A 488 -1.48 13.48 6.47
C SER A 488 -0.56 13.25 7.67
N THR A 489 -0.22 11.98 7.90
CA THR A 489 0.75 11.55 8.91
C THR A 489 2.18 11.81 8.47
N GLY A 490 2.38 11.97 7.16
CA GLY A 490 3.67 12.12 6.52
C GLY A 490 4.37 10.81 6.21
N ILE A 491 3.64 9.68 6.28
CA ILE A 491 4.16 8.36 5.88
C ILE A 491 4.72 8.41 4.45
N ASP A 492 5.81 7.75 4.22
CA ASP A 492 6.49 7.64 2.94
C ASP A 492 5.86 6.57 2.02
N LEU A 493 4.53 6.60 1.93
CA LEU A 493 3.72 5.78 1.03
C LEU A 493 2.81 6.66 0.18
N PRO A 494 2.56 6.31 -1.08
CA PRO A 494 1.57 6.99 -1.91
C PRO A 494 0.15 6.65 -1.46
N ASN A 495 -0.80 7.53 -1.80
CA ASN A 495 -2.24 7.30 -1.61
C ASN A 495 -2.70 7.19 -0.14
N GLU A 496 -1.98 7.81 0.81
CA GLU A 496 -2.45 7.95 2.19
C GLU A 496 -3.82 8.64 2.23
N ALA A 497 -4.80 8.03 2.90
CA ALA A 497 -6.09 8.64 3.15
C ALA A 497 -6.05 9.52 4.40
N VAL A 498 -6.59 10.73 4.27
CA VAL A 498 -6.66 11.68 5.40
C VAL A 498 -7.98 11.63 6.17
N GLY A 499 -8.88 10.70 5.81
CA GLY A 499 -10.19 10.59 6.40
C GLY A 499 -11.24 11.48 5.73
N LEU A 500 -12.48 11.34 6.21
CA LEU A 500 -13.60 12.15 5.75
C LEU A 500 -14.00 13.15 6.85
N ALA A 501 -14.17 14.40 6.46
CA ALA A 501 -14.61 15.49 7.32
C ALA A 501 -15.86 16.15 6.72
N PRO A 502 -17.06 15.53 6.86
CA PRO A 502 -18.28 16.04 6.28
C PRO A 502 -18.66 17.43 6.82
N GLN A 503 -19.51 18.16 6.08
CA GLN A 503 -19.96 19.47 6.51
C GLN A 503 -20.87 19.38 7.76
N LEU A 504 -20.62 20.25 8.73
CA LEU A 504 -21.39 20.33 9.97
C LEU A 504 -22.71 21.10 9.75
N ASN A 505 -23.61 20.52 8.97
CA ASN A 505 -24.90 21.13 8.63
C ASN A 505 -25.94 21.07 9.76
N ASN A 506 -25.69 20.25 10.79
CA ASN A 506 -26.54 20.07 11.95
C ASN A 506 -25.69 20.31 13.21
N PRO A 507 -26.10 21.14 14.16
CA PRO A 507 -25.33 21.38 15.37
C PRO A 507 -25.14 20.13 16.24
N MET A 508 -26.02 19.14 16.16
CA MET A 508 -25.78 17.85 16.82
C MET A 508 -24.56 17.11 16.23
N ASN A 509 -24.30 17.23 14.92
CA ASN A 509 -23.11 16.65 14.30
C ASN A 509 -21.82 17.26 14.85
N TYR A 510 -21.84 18.54 15.21
CA TYR A 510 -20.72 19.18 15.89
C TYR A 510 -20.50 18.61 17.30
N LEU A 511 -21.56 18.37 18.06
CA LEU A 511 -21.44 17.71 19.36
C LEU A 511 -20.90 16.26 19.18
N TYR A 512 -21.44 15.52 18.22
CA TYR A 512 -20.95 14.18 17.89
C TYR A 512 -19.47 14.15 17.45
N LEU A 513 -19.00 15.18 16.74
CA LEU A 513 -17.59 15.34 16.40
C LEU A 513 -16.71 15.35 17.66
N SER A 514 -17.16 16.00 18.76
CA SER A 514 -16.39 16.07 20.02
C SER A 514 -16.18 14.72 20.73
N ILE A 515 -16.97 13.71 20.37
CA ILE A 515 -16.87 12.34 20.90
C ILE A 515 -16.39 11.34 19.84
N GLY A 516 -15.95 11.83 18.67
CA GLY A 516 -15.43 10.99 17.59
C GLY A 516 -16.48 10.23 16.78
N GLN A 517 -17.75 10.67 16.81
CA GLN A 517 -18.88 9.98 16.16
C GLN A 517 -19.28 10.64 14.81
N TYR A 518 -18.37 11.36 14.15
CA TYR A 518 -18.72 12.09 12.92
C TYR A 518 -17.65 12.02 11.81
N ASP A 519 -16.42 12.44 12.08
CA ASP A 519 -15.31 12.34 11.12
C ASP A 519 -14.72 10.93 11.12
N THR A 520 -14.05 10.51 10.02
CA THR A 520 -13.42 9.20 9.91
C THR A 520 -11.90 9.31 9.83
N TYR A 521 -11.17 8.32 10.33
CA TYR A 521 -9.71 8.28 10.35
C TYR A 521 -9.18 6.87 10.06
N THR A 522 -7.92 6.79 9.62
CA THR A 522 -7.21 5.51 9.40
C THR A 522 -6.59 5.00 10.70
N ALA A 523 -6.26 3.71 10.74
CA ALA A 523 -5.49 3.13 11.85
C ALA A 523 -4.14 3.84 12.02
N LEU A 524 -3.49 4.21 10.91
CA LEU A 524 -2.23 4.94 10.92
C LEU A 524 -2.36 6.33 11.58
N GLN A 525 -3.42 7.09 11.27
CA GLN A 525 -3.69 8.37 11.93
C GLN A 525 -3.97 8.21 13.42
N LEU A 526 -4.71 7.17 13.81
CA LEU A 526 -5.00 6.89 15.20
C LEU A 526 -3.74 6.48 15.98
N SER A 527 -2.81 5.76 15.35
CA SER A 527 -1.51 5.45 15.97
C SER A 527 -0.65 6.71 16.14
N GLN A 528 -0.64 7.65 15.16
CA GLN A 528 0.04 8.94 15.32
C GLN A 528 -0.59 9.80 16.42
N TYR A 529 -1.91 9.79 16.51
CA TYR A 529 -2.65 10.50 17.55
C TYR A 529 -2.21 10.06 18.96
N ILE A 530 -2.27 8.77 19.26
CA ILE A 530 -1.89 8.27 20.60
C ILE A 530 -0.39 8.41 20.85
N SER A 531 0.44 8.23 19.82
CA SER A 531 1.88 8.47 19.85
C SER A 531 2.23 9.92 20.20
N THR A 532 1.43 10.88 19.76
CA THR A 532 1.63 12.31 20.10
C THR A 532 1.52 12.55 21.61
N PHE A 533 0.60 11.87 22.29
CA PHE A 533 0.55 11.91 23.77
C PHE A 533 1.74 11.19 24.42
N ALA A 534 2.10 10.01 23.88
CA ALA A 534 3.26 9.25 24.34
C ALA A 534 4.58 10.04 24.21
N ALA A 535 4.70 10.85 23.16
CA ALA A 535 5.85 11.72 22.86
C ALA A 535 5.75 13.15 23.47
N ASP A 536 5.01 13.30 24.55
CA ASP A 536 4.86 14.56 25.26
C ASP A 536 4.41 15.74 24.38
N GLY A 537 3.39 15.49 23.57
CA GLY A 537 2.76 16.46 22.69
C GLY A 537 3.51 16.73 21.38
N LYS A 538 4.55 16.00 21.07
CA LYS A 538 5.27 16.10 19.79
C LYS A 538 4.65 15.16 18.77
N ARG A 539 4.04 15.71 17.72
CA ARG A 539 3.59 14.92 16.58
C ARG A 539 4.77 14.64 15.65
N VAL A 540 5.22 13.40 15.67
CA VAL A 540 6.35 12.92 14.86
C VAL A 540 5.84 12.35 13.54
N GLN A 541 6.56 12.63 12.45
CA GLN A 541 6.29 12.02 11.14
C GLN A 541 6.49 10.52 11.21
N GLN A 542 5.49 9.78 10.78
CA GLN A 542 5.60 8.34 10.60
C GLN A 542 6.36 8.02 9.31
N HIS A 543 7.18 6.97 9.33
CA HIS A 543 7.94 6.54 8.15
C HIS A 543 8.28 5.06 8.18
N LEU A 544 8.43 4.48 7.00
CA LEU A 544 8.87 3.10 6.78
C LEU A 544 10.34 3.02 6.41
N ALA A 545 10.86 3.96 5.62
CA ALA A 545 12.28 3.95 5.29
C ALA A 545 13.14 4.40 6.46
N LYS A 546 14.13 3.60 6.80
CA LYS A 546 15.15 3.86 7.83
C LYS A 546 16.45 4.34 7.20
N GLU A 547 16.94 3.61 6.21
CA GLU A 547 18.21 3.88 5.53
C GLU A 547 18.14 3.46 4.07
N ILE A 548 18.91 4.14 3.22
CA ILE A 548 19.26 3.71 1.87
C ILE A 548 20.74 3.36 1.88
N ARG A 549 21.07 2.17 1.37
CA ARG A 549 22.46 1.68 1.29
C ARG A 549 22.82 1.35 -0.14
N GLY A 550 24.07 1.59 -0.51
CA GLY A 550 24.59 1.16 -1.79
C GLY A 550 24.58 -0.37 -1.87
N SER A 551 24.10 -0.91 -3.00
CA SER A 551 24.11 -2.35 -3.25
C SER A 551 25.54 -2.91 -3.22
N ASN A 552 25.74 -4.02 -2.47
CA ASN A 552 27.01 -4.74 -2.40
C ASN A 552 26.75 -6.24 -2.29
N ALA A 553 27.24 -7.01 -3.24
CA ALA A 553 26.98 -8.45 -3.37
C ALA A 553 27.41 -9.31 -2.16
N ASN A 554 28.28 -8.80 -1.27
CA ASN A 554 28.91 -9.61 -0.23
C ASN A 554 28.75 -9.06 1.20
N ASP A 555 28.20 -7.88 1.39
CA ASP A 555 28.05 -7.25 2.73
C ASP A 555 27.09 -6.05 2.65
N LYS A 556 26.68 -5.52 3.83
CA LYS A 556 25.91 -4.26 3.89
C LYS A 556 26.72 -3.14 3.23
N GLY A 557 26.16 -2.58 2.17
CA GLY A 557 26.76 -1.45 1.47
C GLY A 557 26.87 -0.19 2.33
N PRO A 558 27.59 0.84 1.87
CA PRO A 558 27.69 2.10 2.59
C PRO A 558 26.32 2.77 2.70
N VAL A 559 26.05 3.42 3.83
CA VAL A 559 24.85 4.26 4.00
C VAL A 559 24.96 5.47 3.07
N LEU A 560 24.00 5.59 2.18
CA LEU A 560 23.87 6.71 1.24
C LEU A 560 22.95 7.79 1.79
N ASN A 561 21.87 7.38 2.47
CA ASN A 561 20.92 8.25 3.13
C ASN A 561 20.38 7.58 4.40
N SER A 562 19.97 8.37 5.39
CA SER A 562 19.31 7.88 6.59
C SER A 562 18.18 8.86 6.98
N TYR A 563 17.06 8.29 7.37
CA TYR A 563 15.90 9.04 7.81
C TYR A 563 15.90 9.09 9.34
N GLY A 564 15.71 10.26 9.88
CA GLY A 564 15.70 10.51 11.33
C GLY A 564 14.37 11.10 11.76
N THR A 565 14.25 11.29 13.07
CA THR A 565 13.05 11.89 13.68
C THR A 565 12.74 13.26 13.08
N ASN A 566 11.54 13.42 12.53
CA ASN A 566 11.01 14.69 12.04
C ASN A 566 9.76 15.07 12.84
N VAL A 567 9.83 16.15 13.62
CA VAL A 567 8.69 16.66 14.39
C VAL A 567 7.86 17.58 13.49
N LEU A 568 6.64 17.16 13.15
CA LEU A 568 5.73 17.92 12.31
C LEU A 568 5.17 19.15 13.03
N ASN A 569 4.78 18.97 14.29
CA ASN A 569 4.36 20.05 15.18
C ASN A 569 4.45 19.61 16.66
N THR A 570 4.36 20.59 17.55
CA THR A 570 4.14 20.35 18.97
C THR A 570 2.77 20.92 19.34
N VAL A 571 1.96 20.13 20.04
CA VAL A 571 0.62 20.54 20.47
C VAL A 571 0.74 21.65 21.51
N PRO A 572 0.08 22.80 21.36
CA PRO A 572 0.22 23.96 22.23
C PRO A 572 -0.63 23.82 23.50
N VAL A 573 -0.29 22.85 24.35
CA VAL A 573 -0.82 22.68 25.72
C VAL A 573 0.34 22.66 26.70
N SER A 574 0.10 23.02 27.96
CA SER A 574 1.14 22.99 28.99
C SER A 574 1.50 21.55 29.38
N GLU A 575 2.65 21.35 30.02
CA GLU A 575 3.05 20.04 30.56
C GLU A 575 2.03 19.52 31.59
N ASP A 576 1.47 20.41 32.43
CA ASP A 576 0.46 20.06 33.43
C ASP A 576 -0.85 19.59 32.74
N GLN A 577 -1.32 20.28 31.71
CA GLN A 577 -2.49 19.92 30.93
C GLN A 577 -2.30 18.57 30.20
N LEU A 578 -1.13 18.37 29.61
CA LEU A 578 -0.81 17.12 28.94
C LEU A 578 -0.73 15.95 29.93
N SER A 579 -0.09 16.18 31.09
CA SER A 579 0.03 15.20 32.17
C SER A 579 -1.35 14.78 32.70
N GLN A 580 -2.29 15.71 32.82
CA GLN A 580 -3.66 15.44 33.23
C GLN A 580 -4.40 14.52 32.24
N ILE A 581 -4.25 14.77 30.92
CA ILE A 581 -4.85 13.89 29.90
C ILE A 581 -4.18 12.50 29.94
N LYS A 582 -2.85 12.44 30.06
CA LYS A 582 -2.11 11.17 30.17
C LYS A 582 -2.52 10.40 31.43
N ALA A 583 -2.75 11.08 32.55
CA ALA A 583 -3.30 10.43 33.75
C ALA A 583 -4.71 9.88 33.53
N GLY A 584 -5.55 10.60 32.76
CA GLY A 584 -6.87 10.08 32.35
C GLY A 584 -6.74 8.81 31.51
N PHE A 585 -5.78 8.77 30.57
CA PHE A 585 -5.50 7.55 29.79
C PHE A 585 -4.93 6.40 30.62
N TYR A 586 -4.13 6.70 31.64
CA TYR A 586 -3.69 5.70 32.61
C TYR A 586 -4.88 5.11 33.36
N ASP A 587 -5.81 5.95 33.83
CA ASP A 587 -6.99 5.51 34.57
C ASP A 587 -7.94 4.66 33.73
N VAL A 588 -8.02 4.88 32.42
CA VAL A 588 -8.79 4.01 31.50
C VAL A 588 -8.39 2.55 31.62
N PHE A 589 -7.10 2.27 31.81
CA PHE A 589 -6.55 0.91 31.82
C PHE A 589 -6.30 0.35 33.22
N ASN A 590 -6.09 1.22 34.22
CA ASN A 590 -5.51 0.78 35.49
C ASN A 590 -6.37 1.10 36.72
N THR A 591 -7.43 1.92 36.61
CA THR A 591 -8.11 2.44 37.77
C THR A 591 -9.52 1.90 37.93
N HIS A 592 -9.81 1.44 39.19
CA HIS A 592 -11.14 1.14 39.69
C HIS A 592 -11.39 1.98 40.95
N ASP A 593 -12.36 2.93 40.87
CA ASP A 593 -12.81 3.72 42.03
C ASP A 593 -13.94 2.96 42.75
N GLU A 594 -13.59 2.05 43.64
CA GLU A 594 -14.54 1.22 44.45
C GLU A 594 -15.57 2.08 45.21
N ALA A 595 -15.18 3.29 45.66
CA ALA A 595 -16.06 4.16 46.43
C ALA A 595 -17.23 4.73 45.62
N ARG A 596 -17.06 4.82 44.29
CA ARG A 596 -18.05 5.31 43.37
C ARG A 596 -18.58 4.25 42.40
N ASP A 597 -18.06 3.03 42.50
CA ASP A 597 -18.34 1.93 41.57
C ASP A 597 -18.08 2.32 40.11
N MET A 598 -16.90 2.93 39.87
CA MET A 598 -16.50 3.45 38.55
C MET A 598 -15.23 2.75 38.10
N TYR A 599 -15.28 2.18 36.88
CA TYR A 599 -14.15 1.48 36.26
C TYR A 599 -13.61 2.24 35.06
N GLY A 600 -12.29 2.15 34.85
CA GLY A 600 -11.70 2.47 33.58
C GLY A 600 -12.24 1.56 32.49
N THR A 601 -12.57 2.12 31.31
CA THR A 601 -13.25 1.35 30.25
C THR A 601 -12.39 0.25 29.62
N GLY A 602 -11.09 0.15 29.95
CA GLY A 602 -10.18 -0.93 29.57
C GLY A 602 -9.63 -1.70 30.75
N TRP A 603 -10.16 -1.48 31.96
CA TRP A 603 -9.63 -2.02 33.21
C TRP A 603 -9.56 -3.56 33.20
N ASP A 604 -10.57 -4.23 32.68
CA ASP A 604 -10.66 -5.70 32.71
C ASP A 604 -9.46 -6.39 32.05
N ALA A 605 -8.98 -5.88 30.91
CA ALA A 605 -7.85 -6.46 30.21
C ALA A 605 -6.47 -5.97 30.67
N TYR A 606 -6.37 -4.77 31.29
CA TYR A 606 -5.06 -4.13 31.45
C TYR A 606 -4.59 -3.90 32.88
N HIS A 607 -5.49 -4.02 33.89
CA HIS A 607 -5.13 -3.66 35.27
C HIS A 607 -4.02 -4.53 35.88
N GLU A 608 -3.84 -5.75 35.39
CA GLU A 608 -2.78 -6.67 35.80
C GLU A 608 -1.54 -6.62 34.91
N LEU A 609 -1.66 -5.97 33.72
CA LEU A 609 -0.59 -5.93 32.73
C LEU A 609 0.66 -5.21 33.26
N GLU A 610 1.83 -5.76 32.97
CA GLU A 610 3.13 -5.15 33.24
C GLU A 610 4.02 -5.20 31.98
N PRO A 611 4.64 -4.07 31.59
CA PRO A 611 4.59 -2.75 32.27
C PRO A 611 3.23 -2.09 32.12
N LYS A 612 2.92 -1.19 33.07
CA LYS A 612 1.67 -0.42 33.00
C LYS A 612 1.55 0.35 31.70
N ALA A 613 0.44 0.18 31.02
CA ALA A 613 0.09 0.88 29.80
C ALA A 613 -0.93 2.00 30.05
N ALA A 614 -1.07 2.88 29.09
CA ALA A 614 -2.11 3.92 29.09
C ALA A 614 -2.72 4.03 27.70
N GLY A 615 -3.98 4.44 27.60
CA GLY A 615 -4.65 4.52 26.32
C GLY A 615 -6.10 4.91 26.39
N LYS A 616 -6.85 4.69 25.31
CA LYS A 616 -8.26 5.02 25.22
C LYS A 616 -9.03 4.02 24.37
N THR A 617 -10.18 3.61 24.88
CA THR A 617 -11.16 2.81 24.15
C THR A 617 -12.09 3.69 23.30
N GLY A 618 -12.55 3.18 22.18
CA GLY A 618 -13.54 3.81 21.34
C GLY A 618 -14.56 2.81 20.79
N THR A 619 -15.81 3.22 20.81
CA THR A 619 -16.91 2.50 20.17
C THR A 619 -17.70 3.53 19.40
N ALA A 620 -17.94 3.30 18.12
CA ALA A 620 -18.67 4.21 17.24
C ALA A 620 -19.80 3.48 16.54
N GLU A 621 -21.00 4.05 16.60
CA GLU A 621 -22.14 3.58 15.83
C GLU A 621 -21.91 3.83 14.33
N SER A 622 -22.19 2.84 13.51
CA SER A 622 -22.09 2.89 12.05
C SER A 622 -23.18 2.03 11.40
N PHE A 623 -23.17 1.96 10.08
CA PHE A 623 -24.12 1.12 9.33
C PHE A 623 -23.37 0.36 8.23
N ARG A 624 -23.78 -0.90 8.04
CA ARG A 624 -23.35 -1.72 6.90
C ARG A 624 -24.61 -2.34 6.27
N ASP A 625 -24.81 -2.10 4.98
CA ASP A 625 -25.97 -2.58 4.22
C ASP A 625 -27.34 -2.20 4.79
N GLY A 626 -27.38 -1.20 5.66
CA GLY A 626 -28.58 -0.71 6.35
C GLY A 626 -28.73 -1.25 7.78
N ASP A 627 -27.92 -2.20 8.17
CA ASP A 627 -27.90 -2.76 9.53
C ASP A 627 -27.00 -1.91 10.45
N PRO A 628 -27.38 -1.72 11.72
CA PRO A 628 -26.56 -1.01 12.69
C PRO A 628 -25.38 -1.87 13.12
N VAL A 629 -24.18 -1.31 13.03
CA VAL A 629 -22.92 -1.93 13.42
C VAL A 629 -22.09 -0.98 14.30
N LEU A 630 -21.05 -1.50 14.93
CA LEU A 630 -20.11 -0.74 15.75
C LEU A 630 -18.70 -0.83 15.17
N ASN A 631 -17.99 0.28 15.11
CA ASN A 631 -16.54 0.25 14.96
C ASN A 631 -15.93 0.27 16.36
N GLN A 632 -15.07 -0.68 16.66
CA GLN A 632 -14.30 -0.70 17.88
C GLN A 632 -12.88 -0.25 17.62
N THR A 633 -12.42 0.73 18.39
CA THR A 633 -11.05 1.24 18.32
C THR A 633 -10.39 1.12 19.68
N TYR A 634 -9.14 0.73 19.67
CA TYR A 634 -8.35 0.61 20.89
C TYR A 634 -6.97 1.21 20.64
N LEU A 635 -6.60 2.19 21.44
CA LEU A 635 -5.35 2.95 21.26
C LEU A 635 -4.58 2.92 22.57
N GLY A 636 -3.28 2.72 22.49
CA GLY A 636 -2.47 2.72 23.70
C GLY A 636 -0.98 2.91 23.46
N TYR A 637 -0.26 3.08 24.55
CA TYR A 637 1.18 3.11 24.59
C TYR A 637 1.71 2.50 25.88
N ALA A 638 2.89 1.96 25.82
CA ALA A 638 3.57 1.34 26.96
C ALA A 638 5.09 1.57 26.89
N PRO A 639 5.81 1.63 28.05
CA PRO A 639 5.28 1.82 29.41
C PRO A 639 4.67 3.23 29.56
N TYR A 640 3.80 3.43 30.53
CA TYR A 640 3.20 4.74 30.79
C TYR A 640 4.24 5.83 31.03
N ASP A 641 5.26 5.57 31.87
CA ASP A 641 6.24 6.58 32.29
C ASP A 641 7.28 6.93 31.21
N ASN A 642 7.63 5.99 30.34
CA ASN A 642 8.63 6.20 29.29
C ASN A 642 8.31 5.36 28.05
N PRO A 643 7.29 5.72 27.29
CA PRO A 643 6.79 4.95 26.18
C PRO A 643 7.87 4.58 25.16
N ASP A 644 7.94 3.31 24.79
CA ASP A 644 8.78 2.80 23.70
C ASP A 644 7.97 2.07 22.62
N MET A 645 6.66 1.90 22.83
CA MET A 645 5.71 1.53 21.81
C MET A 645 4.40 2.31 21.93
N ALA A 646 3.75 2.58 20.81
CA ALA A 646 2.37 3.04 20.72
C ALA A 646 1.65 2.22 19.64
N PHE A 647 0.36 1.98 19.84
CA PHE A 647 -0.43 1.15 18.94
C PHE A 647 -1.84 1.67 18.72
N SER A 648 -2.43 1.28 17.60
CA SER A 648 -3.85 1.45 17.30
C SER A 648 -4.44 0.17 16.73
N ILE A 649 -5.64 -0.20 17.18
CA ILE A 649 -6.41 -1.35 16.71
C ILE A 649 -7.78 -0.88 16.30
N ILE A 650 -8.28 -1.38 15.16
CA ILE A 650 -9.63 -1.17 14.68
C ILE A 650 -10.26 -2.51 14.29
N PHE A 651 -11.42 -2.82 14.88
CA PHE A 651 -12.37 -3.81 14.39
C PHE A 651 -13.59 -3.07 13.87
N PRO A 652 -13.74 -2.90 12.56
CA PRO A 652 -14.92 -2.26 11.98
C PRO A 652 -16.09 -3.23 11.93
N THR A 653 -17.28 -2.67 11.80
CA THR A 653 -18.53 -3.42 11.51
C THR A 653 -18.91 -4.57 12.46
N MET A 654 -18.51 -4.43 13.73
CA MET A 654 -18.90 -5.38 14.78
C MET A 654 -20.41 -5.33 15.05
N PRO A 655 -21.05 -6.44 15.46
CA PRO A 655 -22.46 -6.44 15.86
C PRO A 655 -22.76 -5.38 16.92
N SER A 656 -23.87 -4.62 16.75
CA SER A 656 -24.24 -3.54 17.67
C SER A 656 -24.93 -4.02 18.95
N THR A 657 -25.37 -5.25 18.98
CA THR A 657 -26.25 -5.81 20.00
C THR A 657 -25.56 -6.77 20.98
N VAL A 658 -24.31 -7.14 20.70
CA VAL A 658 -23.53 -8.05 21.53
C VAL A 658 -22.27 -7.36 22.05
N PRO A 659 -21.98 -7.41 23.35
CA PRO A 659 -20.83 -6.73 23.94
C PRO A 659 -19.53 -7.51 23.70
N PHE A 660 -19.13 -7.64 22.44
CA PHE A 660 -17.84 -8.17 22.05
C PHE A 660 -16.80 -7.05 22.04
N PHE A 661 -15.67 -7.25 22.70
CA PHE A 661 -14.59 -6.27 22.75
C PHE A 661 -13.23 -6.87 22.33
N PRO A 662 -13.12 -7.48 21.12
CA PRO A 662 -11.88 -8.13 20.68
C PRO A 662 -10.69 -7.18 20.63
N ALA A 663 -10.91 -5.92 20.29
CA ALA A 663 -9.86 -4.91 20.23
C ALA A 663 -9.15 -4.70 21.58
N GLN A 664 -9.86 -4.88 22.70
CA GLN A 664 -9.33 -4.75 24.05
C GLN A 664 -8.34 -5.89 24.36
N PHE A 665 -8.76 -7.14 24.16
CA PHE A 665 -7.93 -8.30 24.43
C PHE A 665 -6.76 -8.43 23.44
N MET A 666 -7.00 -8.10 22.16
CA MET A 666 -5.94 -8.04 21.19
C MET A 666 -4.85 -7.01 21.56
N GLY A 667 -5.25 -5.87 22.11
CA GLY A 667 -4.30 -4.86 22.56
C GLY A 667 -3.42 -5.32 23.72
N GLN A 668 -3.96 -6.13 24.65
CA GLN A 668 -3.19 -6.80 25.70
C GLN A 668 -2.15 -7.74 25.07
N ASP A 669 -2.60 -8.65 24.19
CA ASP A 669 -1.73 -9.61 23.51
C ASP A 669 -0.62 -8.93 22.69
N VAL A 670 -0.91 -7.80 22.05
CA VAL A 670 0.07 -6.98 21.31
C VAL A 670 1.16 -6.43 22.23
N ILE A 671 0.80 -5.87 23.38
CA ILE A 671 1.78 -5.35 24.35
C ILE A 671 2.63 -6.50 24.90
N GLU A 672 2.02 -7.59 25.35
CA GLU A 672 2.74 -8.74 25.89
C GLU A 672 3.72 -9.32 24.85
N LYS A 673 3.30 -9.45 23.58
CA LYS A 673 4.16 -9.95 22.52
C LYS A 673 5.32 -8.99 22.22
N TYR A 674 5.09 -7.70 22.25
CA TYR A 674 6.16 -6.71 22.11
C TYR A 674 7.22 -6.88 23.21
N TYR A 675 6.79 -7.00 24.49
CA TYR A 675 7.71 -7.17 25.61
C TYR A 675 8.36 -8.56 25.65
N GLU A 676 7.71 -9.58 25.15
CA GLU A 676 8.32 -10.90 24.92
C GLU A 676 9.51 -10.80 23.96
N ILE A 677 9.30 -10.20 22.79
CA ILE A 677 10.32 -10.10 21.73
C ILE A 677 11.49 -9.21 22.15
N TYR A 678 11.23 -8.00 22.64
CA TYR A 678 12.30 -7.02 22.90
C TYR A 678 12.95 -7.13 24.27
N TYR A 679 12.26 -7.72 25.26
CA TYR A 679 12.72 -7.75 26.65
C TYR A 679 12.75 -9.15 27.26
N GLY A 680 12.30 -10.17 26.53
CA GLY A 680 12.29 -11.57 26.98
C GLY A 680 11.34 -11.83 28.15
N GLN A 681 10.24 -11.07 28.27
CA GLN A 681 9.21 -11.28 29.27
C GLN A 681 8.41 -12.56 28.95
N GLU A 682 7.98 -13.30 29.98
CA GLU A 682 7.06 -14.42 29.78
C GLU A 682 5.69 -13.87 29.38
N LYS A 683 5.05 -14.52 28.41
CA LYS A 683 3.75 -14.16 27.89
C LYS A 683 2.69 -15.13 28.35
N GLU A 684 1.52 -14.61 28.74
CA GLU A 684 0.32 -15.43 28.94
C GLU A 684 -0.20 -16.00 27.58
N PRO A 685 -0.95 -17.10 27.61
CA PRO A 685 -1.64 -17.58 26.39
C PRO A 685 -2.56 -16.50 25.80
N LEU A 686 -2.73 -16.54 24.47
CA LEU A 686 -3.69 -15.65 23.80
C LEU A 686 -5.09 -15.79 24.42
N TYR A 687 -5.81 -14.66 24.46
CA TYR A 687 -7.20 -14.65 24.94
C TYR A 687 -8.04 -15.68 24.18
N ASN A 688 -8.77 -16.51 24.93
CA ASN A 688 -9.62 -17.54 24.36
C ASN A 688 -11.08 -17.09 24.37
N TYR A 689 -11.73 -17.17 23.21
CA TYR A 689 -13.14 -16.86 23.06
C TYR A 689 -13.98 -18.11 23.40
N ASP A 690 -14.84 -18.01 24.43
CA ASP A 690 -15.65 -19.10 24.93
C ASP A 690 -17.10 -18.65 25.11
N ALA A 691 -18.05 -19.35 24.49
CA ALA A 691 -19.46 -19.02 24.53
C ALA A 691 -20.06 -19.17 25.94
N ASP A 692 -19.62 -20.15 26.73
CA ASP A 692 -20.11 -20.35 28.11
C ASP A 692 -19.70 -19.18 29.03
N ASP A 693 -18.48 -18.66 28.82
CA ASP A 693 -17.99 -17.48 29.55
C ASP A 693 -18.76 -16.22 29.12
N PHE A 694 -19.07 -16.08 27.85
CA PHE A 694 -19.87 -14.98 27.33
C PHE A 694 -21.27 -14.94 27.94
N TYR A 695 -22.01 -16.06 27.96
CA TYR A 695 -23.33 -16.15 28.58
C TYR A 695 -23.28 -15.90 30.09
N THR A 696 -22.23 -16.36 30.76
CA THR A 696 -22.02 -16.10 32.18
C THR A 696 -21.87 -14.61 32.47
N GLN A 697 -21.13 -13.89 31.61
CA GLN A 697 -20.93 -12.45 31.75
C GLN A 697 -22.19 -11.64 31.43
N LEU A 698 -23.02 -12.07 30.47
CA LEU A 698 -24.32 -11.48 30.18
C LEU A 698 -25.29 -11.63 31.38
N GLU A 699 -25.36 -12.79 32.01
CA GLU A 699 -26.22 -13.02 33.20
C GLU A 699 -25.84 -12.14 34.40
N TYR A 700 -24.56 -11.83 34.58
CA TYR A 700 -24.09 -10.99 35.69
C TYR A 700 -24.20 -9.48 35.37
N GLY A 701 -24.71 -9.06 34.22
CA GLY A 701 -24.98 -7.66 33.87
C GLY A 701 -23.75 -6.77 33.91
N ARG A 702 -22.59 -7.33 33.59
CA ARG A 702 -21.29 -6.60 33.54
C ARG A 702 -21.08 -5.79 32.25
N TYR A 703 -22.12 -5.71 31.40
CA TYR A 703 -22.07 -4.99 30.14
C TYR A 703 -23.15 -3.93 30.02
#